data_cbd5f5d74f11b11f3aa75b73ccc8643d
#
_entry.id   cbd5f5d74f11b11f3aa75b73ccc8643d
#
_cell.length_a   1.000
_cell.length_b   1.000
_cell.length_c   1.000
_cell.angle_alpha   90.00
_cell.angle_beta   90.00
_cell.angle_gamma   90.00
#
_symmetry.space_group_name_H-M   'P 1'
#
loop_
_entity.id
_entity.type
_entity.pdbx_description
1 polymer ?
#
loop_
_entity_poly.entity_id
_entity_poly.type
_entity_poly.pdbx_seq_one_letter_code
_entity_poly.pdbx_strand_id
1 'polypeptide(L)'
;MIEKMQFLSITGPKDDIDRAIEQHLSKYDFQLESTMTELSETTGLKPFIEINPYRETLNKATQLMSAMGAKETKTDSSMDVKEAVALIDDADAKIKEAEKSLEALNKEKTQLQALVDQIVPFNNLGYDVHKLLAFKSVKYRFGRIPVDYVEKLMQYTYDNVNTIFYECKKDQDYVWGVYFSPKNEIAKIDAVYKALHFERFRLPDEYEGTPEEALALLTKHIGELDAKIKEKQSEIDHVLSSKKEKILAAVAKLKQFSKNFDIRRLAAVTGADKKNFYIICFWMTARDAKKFKAEIESDPNVICLIHDDNKNRVSQPPVKLRNPKLFKPYEMYIRMYGLPNYNEFDPTIFVALTYSFIFGWMFGDVGQGLVLVIGGFLLYHFKKMNLAAIISMAGVFSTFFGFMFGSIFGFEDVIEPIWLRPMSKMTDLPMIGRLNTVFIVAVAFGMGMILLTMIIHIINAAKNHSLGDLCFDTNGIAGLVFYGLLVFAIVMLMTGHSLPGGALLAVLFIIPLLCIAFKEQLTDLCEKKKPAEKTGPVMIVVQALFELIEVLLSYFSNTISFVRIGAFAVSHAAMMQVVMMLAGAESGTPNILVVILGNLFVCGMEGLIVGIQVLRLEYYEMFSRFYRGSGREFHPYTKTAPKKKKKGAAR
;
A
#
# COMPACT_ATOMS: atom_id res chain seq x y z
N MET A 1 14.62 -6.75 -17.59
CA MET A 1 14.11 -7.31 -18.88
C MET A 1 12.72 -7.86 -18.67
N ILE A 2 11.79 -7.60 -19.58
CA ILE A 2 10.43 -8.15 -19.57
C ILE A 2 10.50 -9.62 -20.03
N GLU A 3 9.95 -10.54 -19.23
CA GLU A 3 9.84 -11.96 -19.63
C GLU A 3 8.80 -12.09 -20.75
N LYS A 4 9.12 -12.91 -21.77
CA LYS A 4 8.17 -13.20 -22.84
C LYS A 4 7.01 -14.02 -22.29
N MET A 5 5.79 -13.55 -22.52
CA MET A 5 4.55 -14.21 -22.14
C MET A 5 3.91 -14.89 -23.34
N GLN A 6 3.25 -16.02 -23.11
CA GLN A 6 2.43 -16.70 -24.10
C GLN A 6 1.03 -16.88 -23.56
N PHE A 7 0.06 -16.72 -24.46
CA PHE A 7 -1.33 -16.98 -24.17
C PHE A 7 -1.65 -18.43 -24.50
N LEU A 8 -2.25 -19.12 -23.53
CA LEU A 8 -2.62 -20.52 -23.66
C LEU A 8 -4.12 -20.70 -23.40
N SER A 9 -4.69 -21.65 -24.11
CA SER A 9 -6.01 -22.17 -23.78
C SER A 9 -5.92 -23.68 -23.59
N ILE A 10 -6.59 -24.17 -22.53
CA ILE A 10 -6.77 -25.59 -22.28
C ILE A 10 -8.25 -25.94 -22.37
N THR A 11 -8.54 -27.09 -22.94
CA THR A 11 -9.89 -27.63 -23.06
C THR A 11 -9.91 -29.10 -22.72
N GLY A 12 -11.02 -29.54 -22.11
CA GLY A 12 -11.27 -30.92 -21.72
C GLY A 12 -12.71 -31.15 -21.30
N PRO A 13 -13.12 -32.37 -20.94
CA PRO A 13 -14.45 -32.66 -20.44
C PRO A 13 -14.78 -31.82 -19.20
N LYS A 14 -16.02 -31.32 -19.11
CA LYS A 14 -16.46 -30.41 -18.01
C LYS A 14 -16.15 -30.99 -16.62
N ASP A 15 -16.37 -32.29 -16.42
CA ASP A 15 -16.20 -32.94 -15.13
C ASP A 15 -14.74 -33.12 -14.70
N ASP A 16 -13.81 -32.98 -15.65
CA ASP A 16 -12.37 -33.19 -15.42
C ASP A 16 -11.57 -31.90 -15.12
N ILE A 17 -12.27 -30.77 -15.03
CA ILE A 17 -11.65 -29.44 -14.84
C ILE A 17 -10.79 -29.38 -13.57
N ASP A 18 -11.25 -29.97 -12.45
CA ASP A 18 -10.52 -29.94 -11.18
C ASP A 18 -9.24 -30.75 -11.24
N ARG A 19 -9.28 -31.92 -11.89
CA ARG A 19 -8.10 -32.75 -12.09
C ARG A 19 -7.05 -32.01 -12.92
N ALA A 20 -7.47 -31.41 -14.02
CA ALA A 20 -6.57 -30.63 -14.87
C ALA A 20 -5.92 -29.44 -14.14
N ILE A 21 -6.70 -28.74 -13.29
CA ILE A 21 -6.19 -27.64 -12.45
C ILE A 21 -5.20 -28.19 -11.42
N GLU A 22 -5.53 -29.28 -10.73
CA GLU A 22 -4.70 -29.81 -9.64
C GLU A 22 -3.43 -30.50 -10.14
N GLN A 23 -3.52 -31.30 -11.16
CA GLN A 23 -2.38 -32.09 -11.65
C GLN A 23 -1.41 -31.29 -12.51
N HIS A 24 -1.90 -30.35 -13.33
CA HIS A 24 -1.09 -29.62 -14.32
C HIS A 24 -0.89 -28.14 -13.99
N LEU A 25 -1.98 -27.37 -13.87
CA LEU A 25 -1.87 -25.91 -13.69
C LEU A 25 -1.23 -25.52 -12.36
N SER A 26 -1.50 -26.26 -11.29
CA SER A 26 -1.00 -25.91 -9.94
C SER A 26 0.51 -25.89 -9.78
N LYS A 27 1.26 -26.47 -10.72
CA LYS A 27 2.73 -26.55 -10.67
C LYS A 27 3.42 -25.29 -11.24
N TYR A 28 2.67 -24.48 -11.97
CA TYR A 28 3.20 -23.34 -12.71
C TYR A 28 2.59 -22.02 -12.24
N ASP A 29 3.32 -20.94 -12.47
CA ASP A 29 2.81 -19.58 -12.30
C ASP A 29 2.03 -19.18 -13.55
N PHE A 30 0.75 -18.95 -13.44
CA PHE A 30 -0.12 -18.51 -14.54
C PHE A 30 -1.07 -17.43 -14.08
N GLN A 31 -1.51 -16.58 -15.00
CA GLN A 31 -2.53 -15.56 -14.76
C GLN A 31 -3.76 -15.86 -15.61
N LEU A 32 -4.90 -16.04 -14.95
CA LEU A 32 -6.17 -16.32 -15.60
C LEU A 32 -6.73 -15.09 -16.33
N GLU A 33 -7.38 -15.34 -17.45
CA GLU A 33 -8.18 -14.36 -18.18
C GLU A 33 -9.62 -14.86 -18.31
N SER A 34 -10.55 -13.91 -18.47
CA SER A 34 -11.94 -14.26 -18.73
C SER A 34 -12.08 -14.88 -20.13
N THR A 35 -12.34 -16.17 -20.19
CA THR A 35 -12.49 -16.89 -21.45
C THR A 35 -13.63 -16.34 -22.30
N MET A 36 -14.72 -15.86 -21.66
CA MET A 36 -15.85 -15.24 -22.35
C MET A 36 -15.45 -13.93 -23.05
N THR A 37 -14.55 -13.14 -22.44
CA THR A 37 -14.08 -11.89 -23.02
C THR A 37 -13.08 -12.14 -24.15
N GLU A 38 -12.18 -13.11 -23.98
CA GLU A 38 -11.16 -13.44 -24.98
C GLU A 38 -11.71 -14.14 -26.23
N LEU A 39 -12.77 -14.91 -26.06
CA LEU A 39 -13.42 -15.68 -27.13
C LEU A 39 -14.81 -15.13 -27.47
N SER A 40 -15.04 -13.83 -27.33
CA SER A 40 -16.33 -13.17 -27.56
C SER A 40 -16.88 -13.35 -28.99
N GLU A 41 -16.02 -13.57 -29.97
CA GLU A 41 -16.40 -13.82 -31.37
C GLU A 41 -16.88 -15.26 -31.61
N THR A 42 -16.65 -16.17 -30.65
CA THR A 42 -17.00 -17.60 -30.80
C THR A 42 -18.43 -17.82 -30.36
N THR A 43 -19.31 -18.20 -31.29
CA THR A 43 -20.72 -18.54 -30.98
C THR A 43 -20.84 -19.86 -30.23
N GLY A 44 -21.77 -19.92 -29.25
CA GLY A 44 -22.08 -21.16 -28.53
C GLY A 44 -21.33 -21.37 -27.21
N LEU A 45 -20.54 -20.39 -26.76
CA LEU A 45 -19.92 -20.43 -25.44
C LEU A 45 -20.88 -19.92 -24.36
N LYS A 46 -20.88 -20.58 -23.21
CA LYS A 46 -21.61 -20.16 -21.99
C LYS A 46 -20.61 -20.01 -20.84
N PRO A 47 -20.83 -19.05 -19.93
CA PRO A 47 -19.99 -18.95 -18.75
C PRO A 47 -20.17 -20.18 -17.87
N PHE A 48 -19.09 -20.64 -17.24
CA PHE A 48 -19.13 -21.73 -16.27
C PHE A 48 -19.72 -21.20 -14.95
N ILE A 49 -21.05 -21.19 -14.86
CA ILE A 49 -21.76 -20.67 -13.68
C ILE A 49 -21.99 -21.83 -12.72
N GLU A 50 -21.20 -21.90 -11.67
CA GLU A 50 -21.46 -22.73 -10.51
C GLU A 50 -21.30 -21.87 -9.25
N ILE A 51 -22.29 -21.96 -8.35
CA ILE A 51 -22.20 -21.32 -7.03
C ILE A 51 -21.26 -22.16 -6.18
N ASN A 52 -20.26 -21.53 -5.57
CA ASN A 52 -19.37 -22.23 -4.65
C ASN A 52 -20.14 -22.67 -3.40
N PRO A 53 -20.45 -23.96 -3.23
CA PRO A 53 -21.24 -24.44 -2.09
C PRO A 53 -20.50 -24.36 -0.76
N TYR A 54 -19.18 -24.19 -0.81
CA TYR A 54 -18.31 -24.16 0.38
C TYR A 54 -17.98 -22.74 0.87
N ARG A 55 -18.53 -21.70 0.23
CA ARG A 55 -18.22 -20.32 0.59
C ARG A 55 -18.67 -19.96 2.00
N GLU A 56 -19.86 -20.42 2.40
CA GLU A 56 -20.40 -20.19 3.73
C GLU A 56 -19.57 -20.91 4.80
N THR A 57 -19.30 -22.20 4.57
CA THR A 57 -18.46 -22.99 5.49
C THR A 57 -17.03 -22.44 5.58
N LEU A 58 -16.47 -21.91 4.49
CA LEU A 58 -15.16 -21.26 4.52
C LEU A 58 -15.18 -19.97 5.36
N ASN A 59 -16.26 -19.18 5.30
CA ASN A 59 -16.40 -18.00 6.15
C ASN A 59 -16.46 -18.38 7.63
N LYS A 60 -17.28 -19.39 8.01
CA LYS A 60 -17.32 -19.94 9.36
C LYS A 60 -15.93 -20.43 9.81
N ALA A 61 -15.25 -21.18 8.97
CA ALA A 61 -13.90 -21.69 9.25
C ALA A 61 -12.87 -20.56 9.46
N THR A 62 -12.98 -19.47 8.71
CA THR A 62 -12.10 -18.29 8.86
C THR A 62 -12.40 -17.54 10.16
N GLN A 63 -13.65 -17.44 10.56
CA GLN A 63 -14.04 -16.84 11.86
C GLN A 63 -13.48 -17.67 13.02
N LEU A 64 -13.60 -19.00 12.98
CA LEU A 64 -13.04 -19.91 13.97
C LEU A 64 -11.50 -19.78 14.06
N MET A 65 -10.82 -19.67 12.92
CA MET A 65 -9.37 -19.44 12.89
C MET A 65 -8.98 -18.10 13.52
N SER A 66 -9.76 -17.04 13.27
CA SER A 66 -9.54 -15.72 13.87
C SER A 66 -9.75 -15.76 15.40
N ALA A 67 -10.77 -16.45 15.87
CA ALA A 67 -11.05 -16.63 17.30
C ALA A 67 -9.90 -17.38 18.02
N MET A 68 -9.25 -18.33 17.33
CA MET A 68 -8.07 -19.03 17.85
C MET A 68 -6.78 -18.21 17.83
N GLY A 69 -6.74 -17.02 17.23
CA GLY A 69 -5.53 -16.23 17.03
C GLY A 69 -4.45 -16.95 16.21
N ALA A 70 -4.82 -17.98 15.44
CA ALA A 70 -3.90 -18.83 14.71
C ALA A 70 -3.53 -18.22 13.36
N LYS A 71 -2.24 -18.20 13.03
CA LYS A 71 -1.76 -17.85 11.69
C LYS A 71 -1.89 -19.06 10.77
N GLU A 72 -2.13 -18.80 9.48
CA GLU A 72 -2.20 -19.84 8.46
C GLU A 72 -0.96 -20.74 8.50
N THR A 73 -1.14 -21.97 8.90
CA THR A 73 -0.12 -23.03 8.78
C THR A 73 -0.35 -23.79 7.49
N LYS A 74 0.72 -23.99 6.74
CA LYS A 74 0.72 -24.82 5.53
C LYS A 74 0.67 -26.30 5.92
N THR A 75 -0.50 -26.78 6.21
CA THR A 75 -0.70 -28.20 6.49
C THR A 75 -1.24 -28.84 5.21
N ASP A 76 -0.47 -29.77 4.65
CA ASP A 76 -0.94 -30.66 3.60
C ASP A 76 -1.95 -31.61 4.25
N SER A 77 -3.25 -31.38 4.05
CA SER A 77 -4.27 -32.23 4.67
C SER A 77 -4.75 -33.27 3.67
N SER A 78 -4.58 -34.53 4.04
CA SER A 78 -5.18 -35.68 3.37
C SER A 78 -6.70 -35.81 3.64
N MET A 79 -7.29 -34.82 4.36
CA MET A 79 -8.71 -34.80 4.75
C MET A 79 -9.62 -34.64 3.53
N ASP A 80 -10.73 -35.39 3.47
CA ASP A 80 -11.74 -35.16 2.44
C ASP A 80 -12.53 -33.87 2.68
N VAL A 81 -13.05 -33.27 1.61
CA VAL A 81 -13.80 -32.01 1.67
C VAL A 81 -15.09 -32.15 2.49
N LYS A 82 -15.78 -33.26 2.35
CA LYS A 82 -17.00 -33.55 3.12
C LYS A 82 -16.72 -33.64 4.61
N GLU A 83 -15.61 -34.28 4.98
CA GLU A 83 -15.15 -34.38 6.37
C GLU A 83 -14.76 -33.02 6.93
N ALA A 84 -14.08 -32.18 6.13
CA ALA A 84 -13.72 -30.82 6.52
C ALA A 84 -14.97 -29.97 6.77
N VAL A 85 -15.99 -30.06 5.92
CA VAL A 85 -17.28 -29.35 6.08
C VAL A 85 -17.98 -29.79 7.37
N ALA A 86 -18.14 -31.10 7.57
CA ALA A 86 -18.80 -31.63 8.76
C ALA A 86 -18.11 -31.23 10.06
N LEU A 87 -16.77 -31.20 10.06
CA LEU A 87 -15.98 -30.80 11.22
C LEU A 87 -16.15 -29.33 11.56
N ILE A 88 -16.18 -28.45 10.55
CA ILE A 88 -16.37 -27.00 10.75
C ILE A 88 -17.80 -26.70 11.21
N ASP A 89 -18.81 -27.35 10.61
CA ASP A 89 -20.21 -27.13 10.99
C ASP A 89 -20.49 -27.65 12.41
N ASP A 90 -19.91 -28.79 12.83
CA ASP A 90 -20.00 -29.28 14.23
C ASP A 90 -19.32 -28.32 15.22
N ALA A 91 -18.15 -27.82 14.88
CA ALA A 91 -17.45 -26.86 15.73
C ALA A 91 -18.20 -25.52 15.84
N ASP A 92 -18.70 -24.98 14.73
CA ASP A 92 -19.47 -23.72 14.69
C ASP A 92 -20.79 -23.85 15.48
N ALA A 93 -21.49 -24.97 15.34
CA ALA A 93 -22.73 -25.22 16.07
C ALA A 93 -22.51 -25.23 17.60
N LYS A 94 -21.49 -25.94 18.07
CA LYS A 94 -21.16 -26.02 19.51
C LYS A 94 -20.76 -24.67 20.08
N ILE A 95 -19.96 -23.91 19.34
CA ILE A 95 -19.51 -22.58 19.77
C ILE A 95 -20.69 -21.61 19.82
N LYS A 96 -21.55 -21.59 18.80
CA LYS A 96 -22.75 -20.73 18.79
C LYS A 96 -23.74 -21.04 19.91
N GLU A 97 -23.91 -22.32 20.25
CA GLU A 97 -24.73 -22.72 21.39
C GLU A 97 -24.15 -22.21 22.71
N ALA A 98 -22.84 -22.36 22.91
CA ALA A 98 -22.15 -21.83 24.08
C ALA A 98 -22.16 -20.30 24.12
N GLU A 99 -21.94 -19.60 23.00
CA GLU A 99 -22.02 -18.13 22.91
C GLU A 99 -23.42 -17.61 23.23
N LYS A 100 -24.47 -18.25 22.73
CA LYS A 100 -25.85 -17.88 23.06
C LYS A 100 -26.14 -18.05 24.54
N SER A 101 -25.64 -19.13 25.15
CA SER A 101 -25.75 -19.34 26.59
C SER A 101 -24.98 -18.28 27.38
N LEU A 102 -23.78 -17.92 26.93
CA LEU A 102 -22.95 -16.85 27.50
C LEU A 102 -23.62 -15.48 27.44
N GLU A 103 -24.24 -15.13 26.33
CA GLU A 103 -24.99 -13.89 26.15
C GLU A 103 -26.17 -13.80 27.13
N ALA A 104 -26.92 -14.90 27.31
CA ALA A 104 -28.01 -14.96 28.25
C ALA A 104 -27.54 -14.77 29.71
N LEU A 105 -26.45 -15.47 30.10
CA LEU A 105 -25.86 -15.36 31.45
C LEU A 105 -25.28 -13.94 31.71
N ASN A 106 -24.63 -13.35 30.73
CA ASN A 106 -24.11 -11.98 30.84
C ASN A 106 -25.24 -10.94 30.97
N LYS A 107 -26.35 -11.13 30.25
CA LYS A 107 -27.52 -10.26 30.37
C LYS A 107 -28.14 -10.35 31.77
N GLU A 108 -28.29 -11.56 32.31
CA GLU A 108 -28.78 -11.81 33.67
C GLU A 108 -27.84 -11.18 34.70
N LYS A 109 -26.51 -11.39 34.56
CA LYS A 109 -25.51 -10.77 35.42
C LYS A 109 -25.60 -9.24 35.40
N THR A 110 -25.76 -8.63 34.23
CA THR A 110 -25.87 -7.17 34.07
C THR A 110 -27.13 -6.65 34.76
N GLN A 111 -28.23 -7.38 34.70
CA GLN A 111 -29.46 -7.02 35.41
C GLN A 111 -29.28 -7.08 36.94
N LEU A 112 -28.67 -8.15 37.43
CA LEU A 112 -28.40 -8.29 38.87
C LEU A 112 -27.38 -7.25 39.36
N GLN A 113 -26.36 -6.93 38.56
CA GLN A 113 -25.40 -5.88 38.90
C GLN A 113 -26.08 -4.50 39.00
N ALA A 114 -27.01 -4.18 38.13
CA ALA A 114 -27.79 -2.94 38.20
C ALA A 114 -28.64 -2.88 39.46
N LEU A 115 -29.19 -4.01 39.93
CA LEU A 115 -29.92 -4.09 41.22
C LEU A 115 -28.96 -3.89 42.40
N VAL A 116 -27.79 -4.50 42.38
CA VAL A 116 -26.76 -4.26 43.42
C VAL A 116 -26.40 -2.80 43.50
N ASP A 117 -26.15 -2.12 42.38
CA ASP A 117 -25.79 -0.71 42.32
C ASP A 117 -26.89 0.19 42.86
N GLN A 118 -28.17 -0.22 42.80
CA GLN A 118 -29.30 0.49 43.40
C GLN A 118 -29.40 0.30 44.92
N ILE A 119 -29.02 -0.87 45.44
CA ILE A 119 -29.14 -1.21 46.86
C ILE A 119 -27.92 -0.77 47.68
N VAL A 120 -26.74 -0.81 47.12
CA VAL A 120 -25.45 -0.47 47.79
C VAL A 120 -25.47 0.86 48.55
N PRO A 121 -26.08 1.95 48.05
CA PRO A 121 -26.13 3.21 48.79
C PRO A 121 -26.95 3.16 50.09
N PHE A 122 -27.83 2.15 50.21
CA PHE A 122 -28.75 2.02 51.35
C PHE A 122 -28.33 0.89 52.31
N ASN A 123 -27.11 0.36 52.19
CA ASN A 123 -26.61 -0.78 52.97
C ASN A 123 -26.63 -0.52 54.49
N ASN A 124 -26.44 0.74 54.94
CA ASN A 124 -26.45 1.12 56.33
C ASN A 124 -27.88 1.32 56.93
N LEU A 125 -28.92 0.97 56.18
CA LEU A 125 -30.28 1.00 56.67
C LEU A 125 -30.55 -0.28 57.47
N GLY A 126 -30.28 -0.28 58.75
CA GLY A 126 -30.44 -1.42 59.65
C GLY A 126 -31.88 -1.91 59.86
N TYR A 127 -32.80 -1.58 58.97
CA TYR A 127 -34.21 -1.95 59.05
C TYR A 127 -34.64 -2.78 57.84
N ASP A 128 -35.49 -3.75 58.09
CA ASP A 128 -36.12 -4.59 57.07
C ASP A 128 -37.03 -3.72 56.19
N VAL A 129 -36.70 -3.67 54.89
CA VAL A 129 -37.44 -2.86 53.91
C VAL A 129 -38.88 -3.30 53.79
N HIS A 130 -39.16 -4.60 53.95
CA HIS A 130 -40.54 -5.14 53.91
C HIS A 130 -41.39 -4.67 55.10
N LYS A 131 -40.79 -4.49 56.29
CA LYS A 131 -41.47 -3.92 57.45
C LYS A 131 -41.75 -2.42 57.25
N LEU A 132 -40.89 -1.70 56.54
CA LEU A 132 -41.13 -0.31 56.15
C LEU A 132 -42.31 -0.20 55.15
N LEU A 133 -42.45 -1.14 54.25
CA LEU A 133 -43.58 -1.24 53.31
C LEU A 133 -44.93 -1.43 54.04
N ALA A 134 -44.94 -2.09 55.19
CA ALA A 134 -46.14 -2.40 55.95
C ALA A 134 -46.68 -1.20 56.75
N PHE A 135 -46.00 -0.02 56.86
CA PHE A 135 -46.46 1.14 57.56
C PHE A 135 -47.72 1.74 56.90
N LYS A 136 -48.84 1.76 57.66
CA LYS A 136 -50.14 2.26 57.18
C LYS A 136 -50.27 3.79 57.26
N SER A 137 -49.64 4.42 58.26
CA SER A 137 -49.77 5.84 58.55
C SER A 137 -48.61 6.73 58.14
N VAL A 138 -47.45 6.09 57.80
CA VAL A 138 -46.22 6.77 57.37
C VAL A 138 -45.90 6.30 55.97
N LYS A 139 -45.54 7.25 55.12
CA LYS A 139 -44.97 6.99 53.77
C LYS A 139 -43.48 7.29 53.77
N TYR A 140 -42.73 6.58 53.00
CA TYR A 140 -41.27 6.73 52.82
C TYR A 140 -40.89 6.86 51.35
N ARG A 141 -39.73 7.46 51.12
CA ARG A 141 -39.13 7.56 49.79
C ARG A 141 -37.63 7.39 49.89
N PHE A 142 -37.11 6.48 49.13
CA PHE A 142 -35.68 6.29 48.92
C PHE A 142 -35.18 7.25 47.83
N GLY A 143 -33.99 7.79 48.01
CA GLY A 143 -33.39 8.65 47.00
C GLY A 143 -32.07 9.25 47.42
N ARG A 144 -31.66 10.24 46.67
CA ARG A 144 -30.45 11.02 46.94
C ARG A 144 -30.71 12.50 46.79
N ILE A 145 -29.94 13.29 47.52
CA ILE A 145 -29.96 14.74 47.50
C ILE A 145 -28.52 15.25 47.28
N PRO A 146 -28.29 16.31 46.46
CA PRO A 146 -26.96 16.89 46.34
C PRO A 146 -26.49 17.47 47.68
N VAL A 147 -25.21 17.31 48.01
CA VAL A 147 -24.59 17.71 49.28
C VAL A 147 -24.87 19.19 49.61
N ASP A 148 -24.86 20.09 48.63
CA ASP A 148 -25.09 21.53 48.77
C ASP A 148 -26.50 21.89 49.30
N TYR A 149 -27.46 20.98 49.17
CA TYR A 149 -28.83 21.18 49.60
C TYR A 149 -29.15 20.52 50.96
N VAL A 150 -28.22 19.74 51.52
CA VAL A 150 -28.44 19.04 52.80
C VAL A 150 -28.59 19.99 53.96
N GLU A 151 -27.79 21.06 54.04
CA GLU A 151 -27.94 22.10 55.11
C GLU A 151 -29.26 22.78 55.00
N LYS A 152 -29.76 23.11 53.82
CA LYS A 152 -31.08 23.69 53.61
C LYS A 152 -32.19 22.72 54.01
N LEU A 153 -32.01 21.41 53.69
CA LEU A 153 -32.96 20.39 54.14
C LEU A 153 -33.05 20.33 55.64
N MET A 154 -31.94 20.36 56.37
CA MET A 154 -31.90 20.33 57.84
C MET A 154 -32.61 21.54 58.46
N GLN A 155 -32.41 22.75 57.94
CA GLN A 155 -33.10 23.95 58.34
C GLN A 155 -34.62 23.85 58.13
N TYR A 156 -35.08 23.39 56.97
CA TYR A 156 -36.52 23.23 56.68
C TYR A 156 -37.18 22.14 57.51
N THR A 157 -36.46 21.06 57.87
CA THR A 157 -36.99 19.97 58.69
C THR A 157 -37.18 20.39 60.18
N TYR A 158 -36.34 21.29 60.69
CA TYR A 158 -36.44 21.73 62.07
C TYR A 158 -37.58 22.69 62.32
N ASP A 159 -37.94 23.55 61.34
CA ASP A 159 -38.83 24.67 61.58
C ASP A 159 -40.26 24.52 61.04
N ASN A 160 -40.54 23.72 60.02
CA ASN A 160 -41.80 23.84 59.29
C ASN A 160 -42.40 22.55 58.66
N VAL A 161 -41.79 21.35 58.77
CA VAL A 161 -42.29 20.18 58.06
C VAL A 161 -42.15 18.90 58.89
N ASN A 162 -43.25 18.15 59.03
CA ASN A 162 -43.26 16.84 59.72
C ASN A 162 -42.63 15.75 58.92
N THR A 163 -41.29 15.78 58.75
CA THR A 163 -40.50 14.74 57.99
C THR A 163 -39.24 14.41 58.77
N ILE A 164 -38.77 13.18 58.57
CA ILE A 164 -37.49 12.71 59.11
C ILE A 164 -36.71 12.22 57.91
N PHE A 165 -35.49 12.76 57.72
CA PHE A 165 -34.54 12.24 56.71
C PHE A 165 -33.48 11.38 57.40
N TYR A 166 -33.38 10.13 57.00
CA TYR A 166 -32.37 9.21 57.48
C TYR A 166 -31.30 9.07 56.44
N GLU A 167 -30.08 9.52 56.76
CA GLU A 167 -28.89 9.40 55.90
C GLU A 167 -28.36 7.99 55.97
N CYS A 168 -28.21 7.34 54.79
CA CYS A 168 -27.67 6.01 54.66
C CYS A 168 -26.19 6.02 54.21
N LYS A 169 -25.86 6.91 53.27
CA LYS A 169 -24.51 7.05 52.72
C LYS A 169 -24.30 8.49 52.25
N LYS A 170 -23.08 9.00 52.42
CA LYS A 170 -22.65 10.29 51.88
C LYS A 170 -21.46 10.09 50.93
N ASP A 171 -21.61 10.56 49.72
CA ASP A 171 -20.55 10.63 48.71
C ASP A 171 -20.08 12.09 48.54
N GLN A 172 -19.16 12.39 47.65
CA GLN A 172 -18.66 13.76 47.39
C GLN A 172 -19.75 14.68 46.86
N ASP A 173 -20.65 14.18 46.02
CA ASP A 173 -21.67 14.97 45.32
C ASP A 173 -23.09 14.80 45.92
N TYR A 174 -23.40 13.64 46.51
CA TYR A 174 -24.74 13.28 46.94
C TYR A 174 -24.77 12.65 48.33
N VAL A 175 -25.88 12.91 49.05
CA VAL A 175 -26.26 12.17 50.25
C VAL A 175 -27.45 11.27 49.91
N TRP A 176 -27.27 9.98 50.13
CA TRP A 176 -28.28 8.96 49.91
C TRP A 176 -29.02 8.70 51.21
N GLY A 177 -30.36 8.61 51.14
CA GLY A 177 -31.14 8.38 52.32
C GLY A 177 -32.59 8.09 52.04
N VAL A 178 -33.33 7.98 53.14
CA VAL A 178 -34.75 7.71 53.15
C VAL A 178 -35.43 8.80 53.92
N TYR A 179 -36.45 9.41 53.36
CA TYR A 179 -37.31 10.29 54.18
C TYR A 179 -38.64 9.62 54.46
N PHE A 180 -39.14 9.95 55.67
CA PHE A 180 -40.41 9.48 56.20
C PHE A 180 -41.37 10.67 56.36
N SER A 181 -42.65 10.43 56.04
CA SER A 181 -43.66 11.48 56.09
C SER A 181 -45.01 10.89 56.47
N PRO A 182 -45.84 11.62 57.27
CA PRO A 182 -47.23 11.26 57.50
C PRO A 182 -48.00 11.16 56.16
N LYS A 183 -48.88 10.19 56.06
CA LYS A 183 -49.67 9.95 54.83
C LYS A 183 -50.49 11.19 54.42
N ASN A 184 -50.93 12.00 55.33
CA ASN A 184 -51.77 13.18 55.07
C ASN A 184 -50.97 14.35 54.46
N GLU A 185 -49.64 14.40 54.66
CA GLU A 185 -48.78 15.53 54.26
C GLU A 185 -47.78 15.15 53.13
N ILE A 186 -47.85 13.93 52.70
CA ILE A 186 -46.86 13.39 51.73
C ILE A 186 -46.72 14.25 50.49
N ALA A 187 -47.82 14.80 49.94
CA ALA A 187 -47.78 15.63 48.73
C ALA A 187 -47.01 16.93 48.90
N LYS A 188 -47.21 17.58 50.12
CA LYS A 188 -46.49 18.80 50.47
C LYS A 188 -45.01 18.53 50.69
N ILE A 189 -44.69 17.44 51.37
CA ILE A 189 -43.33 17.04 51.67
C ILE A 189 -42.61 16.59 50.41
N ASP A 190 -43.24 15.80 49.51
CA ASP A 190 -42.71 15.42 48.23
C ASP A 190 -42.35 16.67 47.39
N ALA A 191 -43.13 17.75 47.43
CA ALA A 191 -42.86 19.02 46.76
C ALA A 191 -41.60 19.71 47.30
N VAL A 192 -41.44 19.73 48.66
CA VAL A 192 -40.25 20.29 49.31
C VAL A 192 -38.99 19.55 48.93
N TYR A 193 -38.99 18.20 48.97
CA TYR A 193 -37.83 17.41 48.59
C TYR A 193 -37.51 17.54 47.08
N LYS A 194 -38.54 17.67 46.24
CA LYS A 194 -38.36 17.93 44.81
C LYS A 194 -37.72 19.30 44.56
N ALA A 195 -38.11 20.33 45.33
CA ALA A 195 -37.48 21.66 45.24
C ALA A 195 -36.02 21.67 45.71
N LEU A 196 -35.63 20.72 46.55
CA LEU A 196 -34.26 20.48 46.99
C LEU A 196 -33.50 19.48 46.09
N HIS A 197 -34.00 19.24 44.88
CA HIS A 197 -33.39 18.33 43.89
C HIS A 197 -33.23 16.88 44.39
N PHE A 198 -34.16 16.42 45.27
CA PHE A 198 -34.16 15.02 45.68
C PHE A 198 -34.61 14.12 44.54
N GLU A 199 -33.72 13.23 44.11
CA GLU A 199 -33.97 12.20 43.10
C GLU A 199 -34.47 10.92 43.76
N ARG A 200 -35.68 10.45 43.36
CA ARG A 200 -36.29 9.24 43.92
C ARG A 200 -35.76 7.98 43.26
N PHE A 201 -35.47 7.01 44.08
CA PHE A 201 -35.18 5.66 43.69
C PHE A 201 -36.29 4.71 44.17
N ARG A 202 -36.61 3.71 43.34
CA ARG A 202 -37.48 2.62 43.72
C ARG A 202 -36.62 1.41 44.02
N LEU A 203 -36.62 0.95 45.26
CA LEU A 203 -36.03 -0.33 45.57
C LEU A 203 -36.96 -1.44 45.05
N PRO A 204 -36.43 -2.52 44.50
CA PRO A 204 -37.21 -3.66 44.04
C PRO A 204 -37.97 -4.29 45.24
N ASP A 205 -39.25 -4.50 45.07
CA ASP A 205 -40.13 -5.07 46.13
C ASP A 205 -39.91 -6.61 46.27
N GLU A 206 -39.00 -7.20 45.48
CA GLU A 206 -38.80 -8.64 45.36
C GLU A 206 -37.91 -9.26 46.47
N TYR A 207 -37.24 -8.42 47.28
CA TYR A 207 -36.31 -8.92 48.30
C TYR A 207 -36.88 -8.72 49.71
N GLU A 208 -37.01 -9.81 50.43
CA GLU A 208 -37.35 -9.85 51.86
C GLU A 208 -36.09 -9.69 52.72
N GLY A 209 -36.15 -8.90 53.78
CA GLY A 209 -35.06 -8.71 54.73
C GLY A 209 -34.38 -7.33 54.68
N THR A 210 -33.19 -7.25 55.27
CA THR A 210 -32.39 -6.01 55.28
C THR A 210 -31.63 -5.81 53.96
N PRO A 211 -31.26 -4.57 53.60
CA PRO A 211 -30.43 -4.31 52.41
C PRO A 211 -29.11 -5.08 52.40
N GLU A 212 -28.52 -5.33 53.56
CA GLU A 212 -27.29 -6.15 53.69
C GLU A 212 -27.51 -7.63 53.29
N GLU A 213 -28.63 -8.21 53.74
CA GLU A 213 -29.00 -9.59 53.40
C GLU A 213 -29.30 -9.71 51.89
N ALA A 214 -30.03 -8.75 51.35
CA ALA A 214 -30.30 -8.68 49.91
C ALA A 214 -29.03 -8.55 49.10
N LEU A 215 -28.07 -7.70 49.48
CA LEU A 215 -26.77 -7.56 48.83
C LEU A 215 -25.95 -8.84 48.92
N ALA A 216 -25.93 -9.51 50.08
CA ALA A 216 -25.23 -10.78 50.24
C ALA A 216 -25.77 -11.86 49.30
N LEU A 217 -27.09 -11.98 49.17
CA LEU A 217 -27.77 -12.91 48.26
C LEU A 217 -27.48 -12.60 46.80
N LEU A 218 -27.59 -11.34 46.38
CA LEU A 218 -27.32 -10.89 45.03
C LEU A 218 -25.86 -11.11 44.66
N THR A 219 -24.92 -10.75 45.55
CA THR A 219 -23.47 -10.96 45.31
C THR A 219 -23.14 -12.45 45.19
N LYS A 220 -23.76 -13.30 46.02
CA LYS A 220 -23.64 -14.76 45.90
C LYS A 220 -24.14 -15.26 44.55
N HIS A 221 -25.30 -14.80 44.10
CA HIS A 221 -25.88 -15.20 42.81
C HIS A 221 -25.03 -14.72 41.62
N ILE A 222 -24.50 -13.48 41.69
CA ILE A 222 -23.53 -12.98 40.69
C ILE A 222 -22.28 -13.88 40.66
N GLY A 223 -21.76 -14.31 41.84
CA GLY A 223 -20.64 -15.21 41.94
C GLY A 223 -20.93 -16.58 41.30
N GLU A 224 -22.14 -17.13 41.47
CA GLU A 224 -22.56 -18.36 40.82
C GLU A 224 -22.70 -18.20 39.30
N LEU A 225 -23.21 -17.06 38.83
CA LEU A 225 -23.24 -16.72 37.40
C LEU A 225 -21.83 -16.58 36.80
N ASP A 226 -20.91 -15.94 37.53
CA ASP A 226 -19.51 -15.81 37.10
C ASP A 226 -18.83 -17.18 36.97
N ALA A 227 -19.11 -18.11 37.87
CA ALA A 227 -18.61 -19.48 37.78
C ALA A 227 -19.14 -20.16 36.50
N LYS A 228 -20.46 -20.04 36.21
CA LYS A 228 -21.09 -20.59 35.01
C LYS A 228 -20.56 -19.93 33.72
N ILE A 229 -20.37 -18.61 33.72
CA ILE A 229 -19.78 -17.87 32.60
C ILE A 229 -18.36 -18.38 32.32
N LYS A 230 -17.55 -18.55 33.36
CA LYS A 230 -16.19 -19.07 33.23
C LYS A 230 -16.15 -20.53 32.74
N GLU A 231 -17.09 -21.35 33.19
CA GLU A 231 -17.25 -22.72 32.71
C GLU A 231 -17.58 -22.75 31.21
N LYS A 232 -18.55 -21.95 30.76
CA LYS A 232 -18.93 -21.86 29.34
C LYS A 232 -17.80 -21.28 28.47
N GLN A 233 -17.05 -20.30 28.97
CA GLN A 233 -15.87 -19.79 28.29
C GLN A 233 -14.79 -20.87 28.15
N SER A 234 -14.56 -21.65 29.21
CA SER A 234 -13.62 -22.77 29.19
C SER A 234 -14.04 -23.88 28.21
N GLU A 235 -15.35 -24.11 28.06
CA GLU A 235 -15.89 -25.05 27.08
C GLU A 235 -15.57 -24.61 25.64
N ILE A 236 -15.74 -23.33 25.31
CA ILE A 236 -15.37 -22.76 24.01
C ILE A 236 -13.86 -22.94 23.77
N ASP A 237 -13.03 -22.55 24.74
CA ASP A 237 -11.57 -22.65 24.65
C ASP A 237 -11.11 -24.10 24.50
N HIS A 238 -11.80 -25.05 25.13
CA HIS A 238 -11.51 -26.48 25.00
C HIS A 238 -11.87 -27.00 23.61
N VAL A 239 -13.01 -26.61 23.05
CA VAL A 239 -13.41 -27.00 21.67
C VAL A 239 -12.40 -26.44 20.66
N LEU A 240 -12.00 -25.18 20.81
CA LEU A 240 -11.04 -24.53 19.92
C LEU A 240 -9.64 -25.14 20.04
N SER A 241 -9.17 -25.45 21.25
CA SER A 241 -7.83 -25.99 21.49
C SER A 241 -7.70 -27.47 21.09
N SER A 242 -8.67 -28.30 21.47
CA SER A 242 -8.66 -29.74 21.18
C SER A 242 -8.76 -30.07 19.69
N LYS A 243 -9.45 -29.24 18.92
CA LYS A 243 -9.63 -29.43 17.48
C LYS A 243 -8.77 -28.51 16.61
N LYS A 244 -7.85 -27.74 17.21
CA LYS A 244 -7.06 -26.69 16.53
C LYS A 244 -6.38 -27.19 15.25
N GLU A 245 -5.63 -28.27 15.31
CA GLU A 245 -4.91 -28.80 14.14
C GLU A 245 -5.87 -29.28 13.05
N LYS A 246 -6.96 -29.93 13.43
CA LYS A 246 -7.98 -30.42 12.48
C LYS A 246 -8.72 -29.26 11.83
N ILE A 247 -9.06 -28.21 12.58
CA ILE A 247 -9.70 -27.00 12.04
C ILE A 247 -8.75 -26.29 11.07
N LEU A 248 -7.47 -26.15 11.40
CA LEU A 248 -6.49 -25.53 10.49
C LEU A 248 -6.31 -26.34 9.20
N ALA A 249 -6.30 -27.67 9.30
CA ALA A 249 -6.25 -28.56 8.14
C ALA A 249 -7.52 -28.44 7.28
N ALA A 250 -8.70 -28.36 7.90
CA ALA A 250 -9.99 -28.17 7.22
C ALA A 250 -10.05 -26.80 6.52
N VAL A 251 -9.60 -25.72 7.18
CA VAL A 251 -9.50 -24.37 6.57
C VAL A 251 -8.59 -24.38 5.35
N ALA A 252 -7.41 -25.01 5.44
CA ALA A 252 -6.48 -25.11 4.33
C ALA A 252 -7.11 -25.86 3.13
N LYS A 253 -7.82 -26.96 3.39
CA LYS A 253 -8.50 -27.76 2.36
C LYS A 253 -9.65 -27.00 1.71
N LEU A 254 -10.52 -26.36 2.51
CA LEU A 254 -11.64 -25.56 2.01
C LEU A 254 -11.15 -24.34 1.21
N LYS A 255 -10.09 -23.68 1.63
CA LYS A 255 -9.46 -22.60 0.85
C LYS A 255 -8.92 -23.10 -0.49
N GLN A 256 -8.28 -24.26 -0.51
CA GLN A 256 -7.78 -24.86 -1.74
C GLN A 256 -8.93 -25.14 -2.71
N PHE A 257 -10.01 -25.73 -2.22
CA PHE A 257 -11.20 -26.02 -3.03
C PHE A 257 -11.92 -24.76 -3.50
N SER A 258 -12.07 -23.76 -2.64
CA SER A 258 -12.69 -22.47 -3.00
C SER A 258 -11.92 -21.76 -4.12
N LYS A 259 -10.58 -21.85 -4.12
CA LYS A 259 -9.76 -21.31 -5.21
C LYS A 259 -10.05 -21.97 -6.55
N ASN A 260 -10.32 -23.27 -6.59
CA ASN A 260 -10.67 -23.95 -7.85
C ASN A 260 -11.97 -23.40 -8.44
N PHE A 261 -12.94 -23.01 -7.60
CA PHE A 261 -14.16 -22.35 -8.06
C PHE A 261 -13.92 -20.95 -8.65
N ASP A 262 -12.94 -20.21 -8.14
CA ASP A 262 -12.56 -18.93 -8.74
C ASP A 262 -11.97 -19.11 -10.15
N ILE A 263 -11.22 -20.21 -10.39
CA ILE A 263 -10.74 -20.57 -11.73
C ILE A 263 -11.92 -20.92 -12.64
N ARG A 264 -12.85 -21.76 -12.18
CA ARG A 264 -14.03 -22.14 -12.95
C ARG A 264 -14.87 -20.95 -13.37
N ARG A 265 -15.01 -19.94 -12.53
CA ARG A 265 -15.78 -18.71 -12.86
C ARG A 265 -15.25 -17.96 -14.07
N LEU A 266 -13.94 -18.05 -14.34
CA LEU A 266 -13.29 -17.44 -15.50
C LEU A 266 -13.29 -18.36 -16.72
N ALA A 267 -13.65 -19.62 -16.56
CA ALA A 267 -13.77 -20.59 -17.63
C ALA A 267 -15.08 -20.41 -18.42
N ALA A 268 -15.08 -20.88 -19.66
CA ALA A 268 -16.28 -21.04 -20.47
C ALA A 268 -16.60 -22.52 -20.70
N VAL A 269 -17.84 -22.82 -21.02
CA VAL A 269 -18.31 -24.16 -21.39
C VAL A 269 -18.95 -24.10 -22.78
N THR A 270 -18.64 -25.09 -23.61
CA THR A 270 -19.29 -25.22 -24.91
C THR A 270 -20.73 -25.70 -24.73
N GLY A 271 -21.70 -24.98 -25.31
CA GLY A 271 -23.12 -25.29 -25.16
C GLY A 271 -23.71 -26.22 -26.23
N ALA A 272 -22.89 -26.81 -27.10
CA ALA A 272 -23.34 -27.64 -28.21
C ALA A 272 -23.28 -29.13 -27.83
N ASP A 273 -24.42 -29.81 -27.99
CA ASP A 273 -24.66 -31.28 -27.98
C ASP A 273 -23.89 -32.16 -27.00
N LYS A 274 -24.62 -32.72 -26.05
CA LYS A 274 -24.31 -33.89 -25.17
C LYS A 274 -22.92 -34.03 -24.52
N LYS A 275 -21.86 -33.37 -25.01
CA LYS A 275 -20.52 -33.33 -24.38
C LYS A 275 -20.13 -31.90 -24.12
N ASN A 276 -20.24 -31.46 -22.88
CA ASN A 276 -19.80 -30.15 -22.44
C ASN A 276 -18.28 -30.17 -22.22
N PHE A 277 -17.55 -29.31 -22.93
CA PHE A 277 -16.14 -29.10 -22.72
C PHE A 277 -15.91 -27.78 -22.01
N TYR A 278 -14.97 -27.74 -21.05
CA TYR A 278 -14.50 -26.50 -20.49
C TYR A 278 -13.40 -25.89 -21.35
N ILE A 279 -13.28 -24.57 -21.30
CA ILE A 279 -12.16 -23.80 -21.88
C ILE A 279 -11.66 -22.85 -20.81
N ILE A 280 -10.35 -22.87 -20.53
CA ILE A 280 -9.68 -21.94 -19.61
C ILE A 280 -8.60 -21.22 -20.38
N CYS A 281 -8.62 -19.89 -20.35
CA CYS A 281 -7.62 -19.02 -20.96
C CYS A 281 -6.71 -18.38 -19.91
N PHE A 282 -5.41 -18.37 -20.17
CA PHE A 282 -4.45 -17.80 -19.22
C PHE A 282 -3.14 -17.41 -19.89
N TRP A 283 -2.40 -16.50 -19.22
CA TRP A 283 -1.05 -16.13 -19.57
C TRP A 283 -0.02 -16.89 -18.74
N MET A 284 1.05 -17.30 -19.38
CA MET A 284 2.19 -17.97 -18.74
C MET A 284 3.49 -17.49 -19.39
N THR A 285 4.63 -17.62 -18.66
CA THR A 285 5.93 -17.29 -19.26
C THR A 285 6.23 -18.26 -20.40
N ALA A 286 6.83 -17.79 -21.49
CA ALA A 286 7.13 -18.63 -22.67
C ALA A 286 7.99 -19.86 -22.32
N ARG A 287 8.82 -19.75 -21.27
CA ARG A 287 9.64 -20.85 -20.78
C ARG A 287 8.80 -21.94 -20.13
N ASP A 288 7.84 -21.53 -19.29
CA ASP A 288 6.98 -22.46 -18.56
C ASP A 288 5.90 -23.01 -19.47
N ALA A 289 5.41 -22.22 -20.45
CA ALA A 289 4.45 -22.65 -21.46
C ALA A 289 4.94 -23.85 -22.29
N LYS A 290 6.22 -23.85 -22.69
CA LYS A 290 6.81 -24.98 -23.41
C LYS A 290 6.87 -26.25 -22.57
N LYS A 291 7.21 -26.13 -21.28
CA LYS A 291 7.24 -27.27 -20.34
C LYS A 291 5.83 -27.79 -20.04
N PHE A 292 4.90 -26.86 -19.82
CA PHE A 292 3.50 -27.15 -19.58
C PHE A 292 2.86 -27.91 -20.74
N LYS A 293 3.13 -27.47 -22.00
CA LYS A 293 2.63 -28.14 -23.19
C LYS A 293 3.15 -29.59 -23.28
N ALA A 294 4.45 -29.78 -23.08
CA ALA A 294 5.07 -31.12 -23.12
C ALA A 294 4.51 -32.04 -22.00
N GLU A 295 4.16 -31.52 -20.84
CA GLU A 295 3.54 -32.30 -19.75
C GLU A 295 2.10 -32.67 -20.08
N ILE A 296 1.31 -31.77 -20.68
CA ILE A 296 -0.09 -32.04 -21.04
C ILE A 296 -0.23 -32.96 -22.24
N GLU A 297 0.71 -32.96 -23.18
CA GLU A 297 0.68 -33.87 -24.36
C GLU A 297 0.61 -35.35 -23.95
N SER A 298 1.00 -35.69 -22.73
CA SER A 298 0.86 -37.04 -22.17
C SER A 298 -0.56 -37.38 -21.65
N ASP A 299 -1.45 -36.39 -21.51
CA ASP A 299 -2.82 -36.57 -20.98
C ASP A 299 -3.83 -36.53 -22.14
N PRO A 300 -4.49 -37.68 -22.45
CA PRO A 300 -5.42 -37.77 -23.57
C PRO A 300 -6.72 -36.96 -23.39
N ASN A 301 -7.03 -36.53 -22.17
CA ASN A 301 -8.27 -35.84 -21.85
C ASN A 301 -8.15 -34.32 -21.90
N VAL A 302 -6.95 -33.78 -22.01
CA VAL A 302 -6.72 -32.33 -21.99
C VAL A 302 -5.97 -31.89 -23.24
N ILE A 303 -6.52 -30.93 -23.96
CA ILE A 303 -5.89 -30.34 -25.16
C ILE A 303 -5.38 -28.95 -24.79
N CYS A 304 -4.11 -28.68 -25.07
CA CYS A 304 -3.49 -27.38 -24.86
C CYS A 304 -3.14 -26.70 -26.20
N LEU A 305 -3.66 -25.51 -26.40
CA LEU A 305 -3.37 -24.66 -27.55
C LEU A 305 -2.51 -23.47 -27.10
N ILE A 306 -1.36 -23.29 -27.72
CA ILE A 306 -0.55 -22.09 -27.57
C ILE A 306 -0.89 -21.16 -28.71
N HIS A 307 -1.24 -19.92 -28.38
CA HIS A 307 -1.58 -18.92 -29.36
C HIS A 307 -0.36 -18.01 -29.58
N ASP A 308 0.16 -18.01 -30.81
CA ASP A 308 1.34 -17.22 -31.16
C ASP A 308 1.00 -15.74 -31.46
N ASP A 309 -0.27 -15.44 -31.74
CA ASP A 309 -0.72 -14.11 -32.15
C ASP A 309 -1.25 -13.30 -30.95
N ASN A 310 -0.36 -12.50 -30.35
CA ASN A 310 -0.70 -11.63 -29.22
C ASN A 310 -1.33 -10.28 -29.67
N LYS A 311 -1.34 -9.98 -30.99
CA LYS A 311 -1.78 -8.67 -31.51
C LYS A 311 -3.31 -8.50 -31.59
N ASN A 312 -4.04 -9.61 -31.75
CA ASN A 312 -5.49 -9.61 -31.93
C ASN A 312 -6.27 -10.00 -30.64
N ARG A 313 -5.63 -9.89 -29.47
CA ARG A 313 -6.26 -10.25 -28.20
C ARG A 313 -6.91 -9.03 -27.53
N VAL A 314 -8.03 -9.28 -26.85
CA VAL A 314 -8.71 -8.25 -26.05
C VAL A 314 -7.87 -7.88 -24.82
N SER A 315 -7.25 -8.87 -24.15
CA SER A 315 -6.37 -8.62 -23.01
C SER A 315 -4.92 -8.43 -23.46
N GLN A 316 -4.32 -7.34 -23.00
CA GLN A 316 -2.89 -7.10 -23.21
C GLN A 316 -2.04 -8.09 -22.39
N PRO A 317 -0.91 -8.57 -22.93
CA PRO A 317 -0.01 -9.45 -22.20
C PRO A 317 0.46 -8.83 -20.87
N PRO A 318 0.38 -9.56 -19.76
CA PRO A 318 0.88 -9.06 -18.50
C PRO A 318 2.42 -9.00 -18.49
N VAL A 319 2.95 -8.08 -17.70
CA VAL A 319 4.39 -7.81 -17.59
C VAL A 319 4.96 -8.47 -16.34
N LYS A 320 5.98 -9.30 -16.53
CA LYS A 320 6.81 -9.87 -15.47
C LYS A 320 8.25 -9.40 -15.66
N LEU A 321 8.74 -8.58 -14.72
CA LEU A 321 10.12 -8.11 -14.74
C LEU A 321 11.07 -9.21 -14.23
N ARG A 322 12.18 -9.37 -14.95
CA ARG A 322 13.26 -10.28 -14.58
C ARG A 322 14.59 -9.56 -14.71
N ASN A 323 15.06 -9.01 -13.61
CA ASN A 323 16.30 -8.26 -13.54
C ASN A 323 17.38 -8.99 -12.72
N PRO A 324 18.67 -8.75 -13.00
CA PRO A 324 19.78 -9.25 -12.18
C PRO A 324 19.60 -8.82 -10.71
N LYS A 325 20.12 -9.62 -9.80
CA LYS A 325 19.94 -9.40 -8.35
C LYS A 325 20.39 -8.01 -7.87
N LEU A 326 21.43 -7.45 -8.51
CA LEU A 326 21.99 -6.14 -8.19
C LEU A 326 20.99 -5.01 -8.52
N PHE A 327 20.30 -5.09 -9.64
CA PHE A 327 19.38 -4.07 -10.14
C PHE A 327 17.91 -4.31 -9.70
N LYS A 328 17.62 -5.51 -9.19
CA LYS A 328 16.27 -5.86 -8.74
C LYS A 328 15.65 -4.89 -7.72
N PRO A 329 16.37 -4.31 -6.74
CA PRO A 329 15.80 -3.33 -5.83
C PRO A 329 15.17 -2.11 -6.52
N TYR A 330 15.70 -1.70 -7.68
CA TYR A 330 15.21 -0.56 -8.46
C TYR A 330 13.87 -0.82 -9.15
N GLU A 331 13.43 -2.09 -9.26
CA GLU A 331 12.07 -2.41 -9.69
C GLU A 331 11.02 -1.71 -8.81
N MET A 332 11.36 -1.33 -7.58
CA MET A 332 10.49 -0.56 -6.69
C MET A 332 10.13 0.80 -7.30
N TYR A 333 11.09 1.52 -7.87
CA TYR A 333 10.86 2.81 -8.53
C TYR A 333 10.00 2.67 -9.79
N ILE A 334 10.25 1.60 -10.58
CA ILE A 334 9.42 1.30 -11.75
C ILE A 334 7.97 1.01 -11.35
N ARG A 335 7.76 0.23 -10.28
CA ARG A 335 6.41 -0.07 -9.78
C ARG A 335 5.70 1.15 -9.18
N MET A 336 6.44 2.12 -8.64
CA MET A 336 5.88 3.38 -8.12
C MET A 336 5.36 4.29 -9.23
N TYR A 337 6.03 4.34 -10.37
CA TYR A 337 5.60 5.12 -11.53
C TYR A 337 4.50 4.39 -12.32
N GLY A 338 4.66 3.08 -12.53
CA GLY A 338 3.83 2.19 -13.34
C GLY A 338 4.70 1.18 -14.06
N LEU A 339 4.18 0.00 -14.39
CA LEU A 339 4.94 -0.99 -15.15
C LEU A 339 5.03 -0.63 -16.64
N PRO A 340 6.13 -1.00 -17.33
CA PRO A 340 6.26 -0.79 -18.77
C PRO A 340 5.19 -1.57 -19.53
N ASN A 341 4.77 -1.08 -20.68
CA ASN A 341 3.98 -1.89 -21.59
C ASN A 341 4.80 -3.08 -22.08
N TYR A 342 4.13 -4.15 -22.49
CA TYR A 342 4.78 -5.41 -22.84
C TYR A 342 5.89 -5.27 -23.91
N ASN A 343 5.70 -4.37 -24.87
CA ASN A 343 6.66 -4.12 -25.95
C ASN A 343 7.66 -2.99 -25.66
N GLU A 344 7.53 -2.31 -24.51
CA GLU A 344 8.42 -1.22 -24.14
C GLU A 344 9.75 -1.72 -23.58
N PHE A 345 10.74 -0.85 -23.59
CA PHE A 345 12.03 -1.10 -22.96
C PHE A 345 11.87 -1.15 -21.44
N ASP A 346 12.50 -2.12 -20.78
CA ASP A 346 12.54 -2.18 -19.31
C ASP A 346 13.56 -1.16 -18.77
N PRO A 347 13.11 -0.06 -18.13
CA PRO A 347 14.00 0.99 -17.68
C PRO A 347 14.76 0.65 -16.39
N THR A 348 14.59 -0.53 -15.79
CA THR A 348 15.14 -0.84 -14.45
C THR A 348 16.66 -0.66 -14.39
N ILE A 349 17.41 -1.16 -15.38
CA ILE A 349 18.87 -1.04 -15.42
C ILE A 349 19.29 0.41 -15.69
N PHE A 350 18.57 1.08 -16.59
CA PHE A 350 18.78 2.49 -16.91
C PHE A 350 18.63 3.35 -15.66
N VAL A 351 17.50 3.23 -14.95
CA VAL A 351 17.26 3.96 -13.67
C VAL A 351 18.29 3.60 -12.62
N ALA A 352 18.69 2.36 -12.50
CA ALA A 352 19.69 1.96 -11.52
C ALA A 352 21.02 2.69 -11.71
N LEU A 353 21.43 2.86 -12.95
CA LEU A 353 22.67 3.55 -13.28
C LEU A 353 22.53 5.08 -13.18
N THR A 354 21.49 5.64 -13.81
CA THR A 354 21.27 7.09 -13.85
C THR A 354 20.95 7.66 -12.49
N TYR A 355 20.06 7.03 -11.72
CA TYR A 355 19.73 7.43 -10.36
C TYR A 355 20.96 7.44 -9.46
N SER A 356 21.72 6.34 -9.44
CA SER A 356 22.90 6.25 -8.57
C SER A 356 23.99 7.22 -8.99
N PHE A 357 24.18 7.42 -10.30
CA PHE A 357 25.15 8.37 -10.84
C PHE A 357 24.78 9.82 -10.48
N ILE A 358 23.53 10.23 -10.72
CA ILE A 358 23.06 11.59 -10.44
C ILE A 358 23.07 11.85 -8.93
N PHE A 359 22.63 10.86 -8.12
CA PHE A 359 22.71 10.96 -6.66
C PHE A 359 24.14 11.19 -6.19
N GLY A 360 25.09 10.38 -6.67
CA GLY A 360 26.50 10.52 -6.35
C GLY A 360 27.08 11.87 -6.76
N TRP A 361 26.64 12.40 -7.90
CA TRP A 361 27.07 13.74 -8.35
C TRP A 361 26.54 14.86 -7.46
N MET A 362 25.26 14.81 -7.08
CA MET A 362 24.64 15.80 -6.19
C MET A 362 25.19 15.71 -4.76
N PHE A 363 25.54 14.49 -4.31
CA PHE A 363 25.97 14.18 -2.94
C PHE A 363 27.38 13.59 -2.94
N GLY A 364 28.35 14.36 -3.46
CA GLY A 364 29.73 13.91 -3.70
C GLY A 364 30.64 14.10 -2.49
N ASP A 365 30.64 13.16 -1.55
CA ASP A 365 31.55 13.10 -0.40
C ASP A 365 32.01 11.66 -0.12
N VAL A 366 33.33 11.43 0.01
CA VAL A 366 33.92 10.10 0.21
C VAL A 366 33.47 9.51 1.54
N GLY A 367 33.53 10.27 2.62
CA GLY A 367 33.24 9.79 3.97
C GLY A 367 31.76 9.45 4.15
N GLN A 368 30.89 10.38 3.76
CA GLN A 368 29.45 10.18 3.84
C GLN A 368 28.99 9.08 2.87
N GLY A 369 29.57 9.03 1.66
CA GLY A 369 29.33 7.96 0.69
C GLY A 369 29.63 6.57 1.25
N LEU A 370 30.76 6.39 1.92
CA LEU A 370 31.11 5.12 2.59
C LEU A 370 30.15 4.77 3.72
N VAL A 371 29.69 5.76 4.50
CA VAL A 371 28.65 5.53 5.53
C VAL A 371 27.35 5.03 4.90
N LEU A 372 26.93 5.61 3.76
CA LEU A 372 25.75 5.15 3.01
C LEU A 372 25.94 3.73 2.44
N VAL A 373 27.14 3.38 1.93
CA VAL A 373 27.46 2.03 1.44
C VAL A 373 27.32 1.02 2.57
N ILE A 374 28.01 1.23 3.67
CA ILE A 374 28.06 0.28 4.80
C ILE A 374 26.69 0.20 5.47
N GLY A 375 26.09 1.33 5.80
CA GLY A 375 24.78 1.40 6.45
C GLY A 375 23.67 0.79 5.59
N GLY A 376 23.63 1.12 4.30
CA GLY A 376 22.70 0.56 3.33
C GLY A 376 22.87 -0.95 3.16
N PHE A 377 24.10 -1.43 3.05
CA PHE A 377 24.40 -2.87 2.94
C PHE A 377 23.97 -3.64 4.18
N LEU A 378 24.31 -3.17 5.39
CA LEU A 378 23.91 -3.80 6.65
C LEU A 378 22.38 -3.84 6.78
N LEU A 379 21.71 -2.73 6.50
CA LEU A 379 20.25 -2.66 6.58
C LEU A 379 19.57 -3.60 5.56
N TYR A 380 20.12 -3.71 4.35
CA TYR A 380 19.66 -4.67 3.36
C TYR A 380 19.88 -6.11 3.78
N HIS A 381 21.04 -6.40 4.37
CA HIS A 381 21.38 -7.76 4.82
C HIS A 381 20.42 -8.23 5.94
N PHE A 382 20.16 -7.38 6.95
CA PHE A 382 19.33 -7.75 8.09
C PHE A 382 17.83 -7.65 7.81
N LYS A 383 17.37 -6.57 7.18
CA LYS A 383 15.93 -6.30 6.99
C LYS A 383 15.42 -6.57 5.55
N LYS A 384 16.31 -6.83 4.59
CA LYS A 384 15.99 -7.06 3.15
C LYS A 384 15.13 -5.95 2.52
N MET A 385 15.29 -4.72 2.96
CA MET A 385 14.60 -3.56 2.42
C MET A 385 15.22 -3.13 1.08
N ASN A 386 14.43 -3.05 0.01
CA ASN A 386 14.92 -2.66 -1.31
C ASN A 386 15.55 -1.25 -1.31
N LEU A 387 14.95 -0.30 -0.59
CA LEU A 387 15.48 1.06 -0.46
C LEU A 387 16.91 1.09 0.10
N ALA A 388 17.21 0.23 1.06
CA ALA A 388 18.55 0.15 1.65
C ALA A 388 19.61 -0.30 0.63
N ALA A 389 19.26 -1.23 -0.28
CA ALA A 389 20.14 -1.64 -1.36
C ALA A 389 20.38 -0.49 -2.38
N ILE A 390 19.35 0.31 -2.66
CA ILE A 390 19.46 1.48 -3.53
C ILE A 390 20.39 2.53 -2.91
N ILE A 391 20.22 2.84 -1.61
CA ILE A 391 21.08 3.77 -0.87
C ILE A 391 22.55 3.28 -0.87
N SER A 392 22.77 1.98 -0.68
CA SER A 392 24.11 1.41 -0.73
C SER A 392 24.77 1.62 -2.10
N MET A 393 24.03 1.41 -3.19
CA MET A 393 24.52 1.61 -4.56
C MET A 393 24.78 3.10 -4.87
N ALA A 394 23.88 3.96 -4.44
CA ALA A 394 24.04 5.43 -4.55
C ALA A 394 25.26 5.92 -3.75
N GLY A 395 25.53 5.34 -2.58
CA GLY A 395 26.72 5.60 -1.79
C GLY A 395 28.04 5.25 -2.51
N VAL A 396 28.06 4.21 -3.34
CA VAL A 396 29.24 3.86 -4.15
C VAL A 396 29.55 5.00 -5.13
N PHE A 397 28.55 5.53 -5.82
CA PHE A 397 28.74 6.67 -6.73
C PHE A 397 29.04 7.97 -5.98
N SER A 398 28.46 8.17 -4.80
CA SER A 398 28.80 9.30 -3.91
C SER A 398 30.27 9.27 -3.50
N THR A 399 30.79 8.12 -3.14
CA THR A 399 32.23 7.94 -2.85
C THR A 399 33.09 8.24 -4.07
N PHE A 400 32.69 7.77 -5.26
CA PHE A 400 33.38 8.04 -6.51
C PHE A 400 33.45 9.55 -6.82
N PHE A 401 32.31 10.25 -6.76
CA PHE A 401 32.27 11.69 -6.98
C PHE A 401 32.93 12.48 -5.85
N GLY A 402 32.94 11.96 -4.63
CA GLY A 402 33.71 12.52 -3.52
C GLY A 402 35.22 12.59 -3.82
N PHE A 403 35.80 11.57 -4.45
CA PHE A 403 37.17 11.63 -4.95
C PHE A 403 37.36 12.62 -6.11
N MET A 404 36.36 12.74 -7.01
CA MET A 404 36.38 13.71 -8.10
C MET A 404 36.37 15.17 -7.59
N PHE A 405 35.66 15.44 -6.53
CA PHE A 405 35.52 16.78 -5.92
C PHE A 405 36.57 17.05 -4.83
N GLY A 406 37.17 16.01 -4.27
CA GLY A 406 38.19 16.09 -3.22
C GLY A 406 37.59 16.41 -1.85
N SER A 407 36.40 15.88 -1.52
CA SER A 407 35.74 16.04 -0.21
C SER A 407 35.67 14.73 0.56
N ILE A 408 36.07 14.77 1.85
CA ILE A 408 35.93 13.67 2.80
C ILE A 408 35.38 14.18 4.14
N PHE A 409 34.16 13.88 4.49
CA PHE A 409 33.44 14.42 5.66
C PHE A 409 33.46 15.96 5.74
N GLY A 410 33.54 16.64 4.57
CA GLY A 410 33.64 18.10 4.47
C GLY A 410 35.06 18.66 4.56
N PHE A 411 36.08 17.84 4.76
CA PHE A 411 37.48 18.29 4.66
C PHE A 411 37.90 18.31 3.19
N GLU A 412 38.22 19.49 2.67
CA GLU A 412 38.70 19.70 1.30
C GLU A 412 40.20 19.67 1.15
N ASP A 413 40.97 19.74 2.26
CA ASP A 413 42.43 19.80 2.26
C ASP A 413 43.10 18.43 2.31
N VAL A 414 42.34 17.35 2.56
CA VAL A 414 42.85 15.98 2.73
C VAL A 414 43.07 15.28 1.39
N ILE A 415 42.20 15.55 0.41
CA ILE A 415 42.25 14.92 -0.93
C ILE A 415 42.31 16.01 -1.98
N GLU A 416 43.32 15.99 -2.84
CA GLU A 416 43.35 16.85 -4.03
C GLU A 416 42.23 16.43 -5.01
N PRO A 417 41.40 17.40 -5.49
CA PRO A 417 40.32 17.06 -6.43
C PRO A 417 40.90 16.58 -7.77
N ILE A 418 40.41 15.44 -8.24
CA ILE A 418 40.82 14.89 -9.51
C ILE A 418 40.21 15.69 -10.68
N TRP A 419 39.03 16.26 -10.48
CA TRP A 419 38.31 16.96 -11.55
C TRP A 419 38.12 18.48 -11.24
N LEU A 420 37.20 18.82 -10.33
CA LEU A 420 36.93 20.22 -9.96
C LEU A 420 36.33 20.33 -8.57
N ARG A 421 36.54 21.48 -7.91
CA ARG A 421 35.78 21.80 -6.69
C ARG A 421 34.49 22.52 -7.07
N PRO A 422 33.32 22.08 -6.57
CA PRO A 422 32.01 22.61 -6.96
C PRO A 422 31.87 24.13 -6.75
N MET A 423 32.51 24.72 -5.73
CA MET A 423 32.37 26.13 -5.40
C MET A 423 33.37 27.03 -6.08
N SER A 424 34.56 26.55 -6.43
CA SER A 424 35.69 27.45 -6.77
C SER A 424 35.92 27.62 -8.27
N LYS A 425 35.54 26.69 -9.13
CA LYS A 425 35.87 26.73 -10.56
C LYS A 425 34.80 27.43 -11.37
N MET A 426 35.14 28.55 -11.96
CA MET A 426 34.28 29.32 -12.87
C MET A 426 34.83 29.26 -14.30
N THR A 427 33.92 29.19 -15.27
CA THR A 427 34.22 29.24 -16.70
C THR A 427 33.63 30.49 -17.31
N ASP A 428 34.43 31.21 -18.08
CA ASP A 428 33.98 32.37 -18.83
C ASP A 428 33.28 31.94 -20.12
N LEU A 429 32.02 32.30 -20.27
CA LEU A 429 31.21 31.98 -21.45
C LEU A 429 31.07 33.23 -22.33
N PRO A 430 31.19 33.11 -23.67
CA PRO A 430 31.21 34.24 -24.58
C PRO A 430 30.02 35.18 -24.54
N MET A 431 28.83 34.70 -24.11
CA MET A 431 27.58 35.48 -24.10
C MET A 431 26.95 35.67 -22.72
N ILE A 432 27.30 34.83 -21.74
CA ILE A 432 26.58 34.73 -20.46
C ILE A 432 27.44 35.23 -19.30
N GLY A 433 28.76 35.42 -19.52
CA GLY A 433 29.71 35.81 -18.49
C GLY A 433 30.25 34.63 -17.67
N ARG A 434 30.62 34.87 -16.40
CA ARG A 434 31.19 33.83 -15.53
C ARG A 434 30.13 32.96 -14.91
N LEU A 435 30.13 31.67 -15.24
CA LEU A 435 29.28 30.66 -14.62
C LEU A 435 30.13 29.60 -13.96
N ASN A 436 29.58 29.01 -12.90
CA ASN A 436 30.20 27.87 -12.26
C ASN A 436 30.21 26.68 -13.23
N THR A 437 31.38 26.07 -13.40
CA THR A 437 31.63 24.99 -14.35
C THR A 437 30.71 23.79 -14.11
N VAL A 438 30.34 23.52 -12.85
CA VAL A 438 29.44 22.39 -12.47
C VAL A 438 28.06 22.53 -13.13
N PHE A 439 27.51 23.74 -13.22
CA PHE A 439 26.20 23.97 -13.89
C PHE A 439 26.28 23.71 -15.39
N ILE A 440 27.37 24.15 -16.03
CA ILE A 440 27.56 23.95 -17.46
C ILE A 440 27.61 22.44 -17.79
N VAL A 441 28.40 21.69 -17.00
CA VAL A 441 28.54 20.25 -17.19
C VAL A 441 27.23 19.51 -16.84
N ALA A 442 26.48 19.95 -15.81
CA ALA A 442 25.18 19.39 -15.47
C ALA A 442 24.15 19.56 -16.60
N VAL A 443 24.11 20.74 -17.23
CA VAL A 443 23.24 21.00 -18.39
C VAL A 443 23.68 20.17 -19.60
N ALA A 444 24.99 20.10 -19.89
CA ALA A 444 25.51 19.30 -20.98
C ALA A 444 25.21 17.81 -20.78
N PHE A 445 25.35 17.28 -19.55
CA PHE A 445 24.92 15.94 -19.20
C PHE A 445 23.41 15.74 -19.42
N GLY A 446 22.58 16.70 -18.97
CA GLY A 446 21.14 16.70 -19.18
C GLY A 446 20.74 16.65 -20.64
N MET A 447 21.40 17.45 -21.49
CA MET A 447 21.19 17.42 -22.94
C MET A 447 21.50 16.03 -23.52
N GLY A 448 22.60 15.42 -23.10
CA GLY A 448 22.96 14.05 -23.48
C GLY A 448 21.93 13.02 -23.03
N MET A 449 21.40 13.16 -21.80
CA MET A 449 20.36 12.26 -21.27
C MET A 449 19.03 12.39 -22.03
N ILE A 450 18.65 13.61 -22.40
CA ILE A 450 17.45 13.86 -23.22
C ILE A 450 17.59 13.20 -24.59
N LEU A 451 18.72 13.34 -25.27
CA LEU A 451 18.98 12.66 -26.55
C LEU A 451 18.91 11.14 -26.40
N LEU A 452 19.48 10.59 -25.32
CA LEU A 452 19.44 9.16 -25.05
C LEU A 452 17.99 8.64 -24.82
N THR A 453 17.18 9.40 -24.07
CA THR A 453 15.77 9.03 -23.85
C THR A 453 14.94 9.10 -25.13
N MET A 454 15.21 10.05 -26.04
CA MET A 454 14.58 10.11 -27.36
C MET A 454 14.95 8.90 -28.22
N ILE A 455 16.21 8.46 -28.17
CA ILE A 455 16.63 7.22 -28.89
C ILE A 455 15.87 6.01 -28.34
N ILE A 456 15.71 5.91 -27.03
CA ILE A 456 14.92 4.81 -26.42
C ILE A 456 13.46 4.89 -26.87
N HIS A 457 12.88 6.10 -26.95
CA HIS A 457 11.52 6.28 -27.48
C HIS A 457 11.38 5.80 -28.92
N ILE A 458 12.32 6.14 -29.78
CA ILE A 458 12.36 5.68 -31.19
C ILE A 458 12.42 4.14 -31.26
N ILE A 459 13.23 3.51 -30.41
CA ILE A 459 13.30 2.04 -30.33
C ILE A 459 11.95 1.44 -29.89
N ASN A 460 11.28 2.07 -28.91
CA ASN A 460 9.96 1.62 -28.44
C ASN A 460 8.89 1.80 -29.52
N ALA A 461 8.86 2.94 -30.21
CA ALA A 461 7.93 3.22 -31.30
C ALA A 461 8.13 2.25 -32.49
N ALA A 462 9.39 1.93 -32.84
CA ALA A 462 9.72 0.96 -33.87
C ALA A 462 9.22 -0.45 -33.51
N LYS A 463 9.36 -0.87 -32.25
CA LYS A 463 8.83 -2.18 -31.78
C LYS A 463 7.31 -2.23 -31.79
N ASN A 464 6.64 -1.12 -31.52
CA ASN A 464 5.19 -1.01 -31.52
C ASN A 464 4.62 -0.84 -32.94
N HIS A 465 5.47 -0.68 -33.97
CA HIS A 465 5.09 -0.40 -35.35
C HIS A 465 4.21 0.83 -35.53
N SER A 466 4.31 1.83 -34.67
CA SER A 466 3.60 3.11 -34.78
C SER A 466 4.45 4.09 -35.61
N LEU A 467 4.10 4.29 -36.88
CA LEU A 467 4.84 5.19 -37.77
C LEU A 467 4.71 6.66 -37.37
N GLY A 468 3.55 7.06 -36.85
CA GLY A 468 3.34 8.41 -36.34
C GLY A 468 4.24 8.76 -35.17
N ASP A 469 4.28 7.91 -34.13
CA ASP A 469 5.13 8.09 -32.97
C ASP A 469 6.64 7.96 -33.30
N LEU A 470 6.96 7.14 -34.31
CA LEU A 470 8.35 6.97 -34.75
C LEU A 470 8.90 8.22 -35.45
N CYS A 471 8.16 8.77 -36.41
CA CYS A 471 8.67 9.82 -37.30
C CYS A 471 8.34 11.23 -36.83
N PHE A 472 7.08 11.47 -36.42
CA PHE A 472 6.53 12.82 -36.27
C PHE A 472 6.36 13.26 -34.81
N ASP A 473 6.56 12.34 -33.86
CA ASP A 473 6.41 12.67 -32.44
C ASP A 473 7.50 13.65 -31.95
N THR A 474 7.17 14.42 -30.92
CA THR A 474 8.10 15.33 -30.23
C THR A 474 9.35 14.61 -29.70
N ASN A 475 9.22 13.34 -29.31
CA ASN A 475 10.32 12.48 -28.88
C ASN A 475 10.77 11.49 -29.98
N GLY A 476 10.17 11.54 -31.18
CA GLY A 476 10.50 10.73 -32.35
C GLY A 476 11.71 11.25 -33.12
N ILE A 477 11.85 10.82 -34.38
CA ILE A 477 12.97 11.20 -35.26
C ILE A 477 12.98 12.71 -35.51
N ALA A 478 11.82 13.33 -35.77
CA ALA A 478 11.73 14.77 -35.99
C ALA A 478 12.20 15.57 -34.75
N GLY A 479 11.75 15.16 -33.54
CA GLY A 479 12.18 15.74 -32.28
C GLY A 479 13.68 15.56 -32.01
N LEU A 480 14.22 14.36 -32.27
CA LEU A 480 15.64 14.06 -32.10
C LEU A 480 16.51 14.91 -33.01
N VAL A 481 16.12 15.09 -34.27
CA VAL A 481 16.86 15.94 -35.23
C VAL A 481 16.81 17.40 -34.79
N PHE A 482 15.64 17.92 -34.44
CA PHE A 482 15.48 19.29 -33.96
C PHE A 482 16.31 19.56 -32.72
N TYR A 483 16.15 18.74 -31.68
CA TYR A 483 16.86 18.93 -30.40
C TYR A 483 18.37 18.68 -30.55
N GLY A 484 18.76 17.68 -31.34
CA GLY A 484 20.17 17.42 -31.64
C GLY A 484 20.85 18.58 -32.36
N LEU A 485 20.19 19.22 -33.32
CA LEU A 485 20.67 20.43 -33.98
C LEU A 485 20.78 21.62 -33.00
N LEU A 486 19.80 21.74 -32.10
CA LEU A 486 19.83 22.77 -31.04
C LEU A 486 21.06 22.59 -30.14
N VAL A 487 21.29 21.38 -29.65
CA VAL A 487 22.45 21.04 -28.83
C VAL A 487 23.75 21.28 -29.60
N PHE A 488 23.82 20.87 -30.86
CA PHE A 488 24.98 21.12 -31.72
C PHE A 488 25.25 22.61 -31.89
N ALA A 489 24.23 23.44 -32.14
CA ALA A 489 24.35 24.88 -32.24
C ALA A 489 24.86 25.51 -30.94
N ILE A 490 24.33 25.08 -29.79
CA ILE A 490 24.79 25.57 -28.47
C ILE A 490 26.27 25.20 -28.24
N VAL A 491 26.66 23.97 -28.51
CA VAL A 491 28.04 23.49 -28.35
C VAL A 491 29.00 24.28 -29.25
N MET A 492 28.64 24.50 -30.52
CA MET A 492 29.45 25.30 -31.45
C MET A 492 29.64 26.76 -30.94
N LEU A 493 28.55 27.34 -30.44
CA LEU A 493 28.55 28.70 -29.91
C LEU A 493 29.41 28.80 -28.64
N MET A 494 29.36 27.79 -27.77
CA MET A 494 30.16 27.71 -26.54
C MET A 494 31.64 27.46 -26.80
N THR A 495 31.98 26.74 -27.87
CA THR A 495 33.35 26.47 -28.27
C THR A 495 33.98 27.59 -29.15
N GLY A 496 33.20 28.66 -29.43
CA GLY A 496 33.69 29.82 -30.22
C GLY A 496 33.82 29.56 -31.73
N HIS A 497 33.23 28.48 -32.23
CA HIS A 497 33.22 28.18 -33.67
C HIS A 497 32.06 28.87 -34.37
N SER A 498 32.30 29.32 -35.60
CA SER A 498 31.25 29.95 -36.41
C SER A 498 30.17 28.94 -36.78
N LEU A 499 28.89 29.34 -36.58
CA LEU A 499 27.75 28.54 -37.01
C LEU A 499 27.75 28.36 -38.55
N PRO A 500 27.29 27.19 -39.06
CA PRO A 500 27.06 26.99 -40.50
C PRO A 500 26.12 28.05 -41.05
N GLY A 501 26.18 28.33 -42.36
CA GLY A 501 25.44 29.44 -42.98
C GLY A 501 23.94 29.49 -42.58
N GLY A 502 23.49 30.70 -42.24
CA GLY A 502 22.17 30.90 -41.58
C GLY A 502 20.97 30.33 -42.37
N ALA A 503 21.03 30.30 -43.71
CA ALA A 503 19.98 29.70 -44.53
C ALA A 503 19.90 28.17 -44.37
N LEU A 504 21.02 27.49 -44.26
CA LEU A 504 21.08 26.04 -44.06
C LEU A 504 20.54 25.66 -42.67
N LEU A 505 20.92 26.41 -41.64
CA LEU A 505 20.41 26.26 -40.28
C LEU A 505 18.90 26.46 -40.24
N ALA A 506 18.39 27.54 -40.84
CA ALA A 506 16.96 27.83 -40.87
C ALA A 506 16.14 26.66 -41.47
N VAL A 507 16.59 26.10 -42.59
CA VAL A 507 15.93 24.94 -43.23
C VAL A 507 15.96 23.69 -42.34
N LEU A 508 17.12 23.41 -41.71
CA LEU A 508 17.30 22.28 -40.83
C LEU A 508 16.47 22.36 -39.55
N PHE A 509 16.16 23.54 -39.05
CA PHE A 509 15.27 23.75 -37.90
C PHE A 509 13.79 23.76 -38.28
N ILE A 510 13.43 24.40 -39.42
CA ILE A 510 12.02 24.55 -39.82
C ILE A 510 11.39 23.23 -40.23
N ILE A 511 12.10 22.37 -40.95
CA ILE A 511 11.53 21.09 -41.44
C ILE A 511 11.09 20.17 -40.28
N PRO A 512 11.94 19.83 -39.29
CA PRO A 512 11.50 19.02 -38.16
C PRO A 512 10.37 19.66 -37.36
N LEU A 513 10.42 20.98 -37.20
CA LEU A 513 9.42 21.74 -36.46
C LEU A 513 8.03 21.65 -37.13
N LEU A 514 7.98 21.78 -38.48
CA LEU A 514 6.75 21.57 -39.24
C LEU A 514 6.26 20.12 -39.16
N CYS A 515 7.16 19.15 -39.18
CA CYS A 515 6.79 17.75 -39.02
C CYS A 515 6.13 17.47 -37.66
N ILE A 516 6.62 18.10 -36.59
CA ILE A 516 6.03 18.00 -35.24
C ILE A 516 4.68 18.72 -35.20
N ALA A 517 4.60 19.96 -35.72
CA ALA A 517 3.39 20.77 -35.70
C ALA A 517 2.19 20.13 -36.44
N PHE A 518 2.47 19.37 -37.49
CA PHE A 518 1.46 18.66 -38.27
C PHE A 518 1.48 17.14 -38.04
N LYS A 519 1.88 16.69 -36.86
CA LYS A 519 2.00 15.28 -36.48
C LYS A 519 0.73 14.47 -36.80
N GLU A 520 -0.45 14.96 -36.38
CA GLU A 520 -1.72 14.25 -36.55
C GLU A 520 -2.05 14.06 -38.03
N GLN A 521 -1.95 15.14 -38.82
CA GLN A 521 -2.25 15.12 -40.24
C GLN A 521 -1.29 14.23 -41.04
N LEU A 522 -0.01 14.29 -40.71
CA LEU A 522 1.02 13.47 -41.34
C LEU A 522 0.87 11.98 -40.97
N THR A 523 0.49 11.71 -39.71
CA THR A 523 0.23 10.34 -39.24
C THR A 523 -0.97 9.73 -39.96
N ASP A 524 -2.09 10.46 -40.06
CA ASP A 524 -3.28 10.01 -40.76
C ASP A 524 -3.03 9.77 -42.26
N LEU A 525 -2.18 10.60 -42.87
CA LEU A 525 -1.77 10.42 -44.27
C LEU A 525 -0.93 9.15 -44.46
N CYS A 526 0.02 8.88 -43.54
CA CYS A 526 0.90 7.70 -43.62
C CYS A 526 0.15 6.40 -43.28
N GLU A 527 -0.73 6.41 -42.29
CA GLU A 527 -1.50 5.23 -41.86
C GLU A 527 -2.78 5.01 -42.67
N LYS A 528 -3.09 5.88 -43.62
CA LYS A 528 -4.31 5.84 -44.46
C LYS A 528 -5.62 5.74 -43.63
N LYS A 529 -5.62 6.29 -42.43
CA LYS A 529 -6.80 6.41 -41.60
C LYS A 529 -7.65 7.57 -42.09
N LYS A 530 -8.98 7.41 -42.04
CA LYS A 530 -9.87 8.54 -42.28
C LYS A 530 -9.80 9.49 -41.07
N PRO A 531 -9.62 10.80 -41.29
CA PRO A 531 -9.59 11.76 -40.19
C PRO A 531 -10.85 11.62 -39.34
N ALA A 532 -10.69 11.54 -38.03
CA ALA A 532 -11.79 11.31 -37.08
C ALA A 532 -12.81 12.47 -37.04
N GLU A 533 -12.35 13.70 -37.33
CA GLU A 533 -13.20 14.90 -37.42
C GLU A 533 -12.71 15.79 -38.56
N LYS A 534 -13.68 16.44 -39.27
CA LYS A 534 -13.39 17.48 -40.25
C LYS A 534 -13.09 18.79 -39.52
N THR A 535 -11.91 18.93 -39.01
CA THR A 535 -11.43 20.18 -38.39
C THR A 535 -11.21 21.23 -39.49
N GLY A 536 -11.70 22.44 -39.31
CA GLY A 536 -11.51 23.51 -40.27
C GLY A 536 -10.03 23.92 -40.43
N PRO A 537 -9.56 24.37 -41.61
CA PRO A 537 -8.13 24.63 -41.86
C PRO A 537 -7.54 25.70 -40.91
N VAL A 538 -8.34 26.67 -40.48
CA VAL A 538 -7.90 27.68 -39.51
C VAL A 538 -7.63 27.06 -38.14
N MET A 539 -8.46 26.13 -37.71
CA MET A 539 -8.30 25.45 -36.41
C MET A 539 -7.04 24.57 -36.39
N ILE A 540 -6.71 23.93 -37.51
CA ILE A 540 -5.49 23.14 -37.66
C ILE A 540 -4.24 24.03 -37.46
N VAL A 541 -4.21 25.22 -38.07
CA VAL A 541 -3.06 26.14 -37.94
C VAL A 541 -2.95 26.66 -36.52
N VAL A 542 -4.08 26.98 -35.86
CA VAL A 542 -4.08 27.44 -34.47
C VAL A 542 -3.57 26.32 -33.52
N GLN A 543 -4.04 25.10 -33.71
CA GLN A 543 -3.59 23.93 -32.94
C GLN A 543 -2.08 23.69 -33.13
N ALA A 544 -1.61 23.69 -34.37
CA ALA A 544 -0.18 23.54 -34.70
C ALA A 544 0.69 24.63 -34.03
N LEU A 545 0.21 25.86 -33.96
CA LEU A 545 0.93 26.96 -33.30
C LEU A 545 1.05 26.74 -31.78
N PHE A 546 -0.04 26.32 -31.11
CA PHE A 546 -0.02 26.00 -29.69
C PHE A 546 0.89 24.81 -29.40
N GLU A 547 0.83 23.75 -30.19
CA GLU A 547 1.70 22.58 -30.07
C GLU A 547 3.18 22.95 -30.20
N LEU A 548 3.53 23.83 -31.14
CA LEU A 548 4.88 24.35 -31.29
C LEU A 548 5.39 25.08 -30.05
N ILE A 549 4.57 25.97 -29.49
CA ILE A 549 4.92 26.72 -28.28
C ILE A 549 5.12 25.76 -27.10
N GLU A 550 4.22 24.79 -26.95
CA GLU A 550 4.31 23.77 -25.88
C GLU A 550 5.59 22.96 -26.00
N VAL A 551 5.92 22.50 -27.19
CA VAL A 551 7.14 21.70 -27.47
C VAL A 551 8.41 22.49 -27.16
N LEU A 552 8.50 23.74 -27.60
CA LEU A 552 9.67 24.60 -27.34
C LEU A 552 9.83 24.87 -25.85
N LEU A 553 8.72 25.20 -25.15
CA LEU A 553 8.73 25.40 -23.70
C LEU A 553 9.12 24.11 -22.95
N SER A 554 8.63 22.97 -23.38
CA SER A 554 8.96 21.67 -22.79
C SER A 554 10.45 21.36 -22.94
N TYR A 555 11.05 21.52 -24.11
CA TYR A 555 12.48 21.30 -24.31
C TYR A 555 13.34 22.23 -23.46
N PHE A 556 12.98 23.50 -23.43
CA PHE A 556 13.69 24.51 -22.63
C PHE A 556 13.60 24.21 -21.13
N SER A 557 12.40 24.00 -20.61
CA SER A 557 12.15 23.69 -19.19
C SER A 557 12.86 22.43 -18.75
N ASN A 558 12.76 21.35 -19.54
CA ASN A 558 13.38 20.08 -19.20
C ASN A 558 14.92 20.16 -19.24
N THR A 559 15.50 20.94 -20.17
CA THR A 559 16.95 21.14 -20.24
C THR A 559 17.45 21.91 -19.02
N ILE A 560 16.76 22.99 -18.64
CA ILE A 560 17.12 23.78 -17.46
C ILE A 560 16.95 22.98 -16.15
N SER A 561 16.00 22.05 -16.09
CA SER A 561 15.80 21.22 -14.89
C SER A 561 17.06 20.45 -14.45
N PHE A 562 17.98 20.15 -15.36
CA PHE A 562 19.25 19.49 -15.04
C PHE A 562 20.26 20.40 -14.31
N VAL A 563 20.06 21.73 -14.33
CA VAL A 563 20.85 22.68 -13.49
C VAL A 563 20.79 22.29 -12.01
N ARG A 564 19.71 21.65 -11.60
CA ARG A 564 19.49 21.12 -10.24
C ARG A 564 20.63 20.20 -9.79
N ILE A 565 21.21 19.40 -10.67
CA ILE A 565 22.35 18.52 -10.36
C ILE A 565 23.51 19.35 -9.83
N GLY A 566 23.88 20.40 -10.55
CA GLY A 566 24.94 21.31 -10.13
C GLY A 566 24.56 22.10 -8.89
N ALA A 567 23.30 22.56 -8.78
CA ALA A 567 22.84 23.33 -7.63
C ALA A 567 22.96 22.53 -6.32
N PHE A 568 22.57 21.25 -6.31
CA PHE A 568 22.70 20.40 -5.12
C PHE A 568 24.15 20.03 -4.83
N ALA A 569 25.01 19.86 -5.84
CA ALA A 569 26.44 19.63 -5.63
C ALA A 569 27.12 20.87 -4.96
N VAL A 570 26.77 22.08 -5.39
CA VAL A 570 27.24 23.33 -4.77
C VAL A 570 26.64 23.51 -3.37
N SER A 571 25.34 23.21 -3.19
CA SER A 571 24.67 23.31 -1.89
C SER A 571 25.27 22.35 -0.86
N HIS A 572 25.61 21.13 -1.27
CA HIS A 572 26.31 20.15 -0.43
C HIS A 572 27.65 20.69 0.06
N ALA A 573 28.48 21.16 -0.86
CA ALA A 573 29.77 21.74 -0.51
C ALA A 573 29.62 22.96 0.45
N ALA A 574 28.63 23.82 0.19
CA ALA A 574 28.36 24.99 1.06
C ALA A 574 27.89 24.55 2.47
N MET A 575 27.01 23.56 2.56
CA MET A 575 26.57 23.06 3.87
C MET A 575 27.72 22.42 4.66
N MET A 576 28.58 21.69 3.97
CA MET A 576 29.74 21.09 4.63
C MET A 576 30.72 22.17 5.11
N GLN A 577 30.92 23.25 4.34
CA GLN A 577 31.72 24.40 4.77
C GLN A 577 31.12 25.05 6.04
N VAL A 578 29.80 25.21 6.13
CA VAL A 578 29.15 25.73 7.34
C VAL A 578 29.35 24.78 8.54
N VAL A 579 29.26 23.47 8.38
CA VAL A 579 29.55 22.49 9.45
C VAL A 579 30.99 22.63 9.93
N MET A 580 31.96 22.77 9.01
CA MET A 580 33.37 22.92 9.35
C MET A 580 33.66 24.24 10.05
N MET A 581 33.01 25.34 9.64
CA MET A 581 33.09 26.65 10.29
C MET A 581 32.56 26.56 11.75
N LEU A 582 31.38 25.93 11.96
CA LEU A 582 30.81 25.69 13.29
C LEU A 582 31.70 24.79 14.16
N ALA A 583 32.42 23.86 13.55
CA ALA A 583 33.39 23.02 14.25
C ALA A 583 34.67 23.74 14.63
N GLY A 584 34.89 25.00 14.16
CA GLY A 584 36.08 25.80 14.44
C GLY A 584 37.31 25.37 13.64
N ALA A 585 37.14 24.75 12.48
CA ALA A 585 38.25 24.26 11.66
C ALA A 585 39.20 25.38 11.17
N GLU A 586 38.68 26.58 11.00
CA GLU A 586 39.49 27.76 10.61
C GLU A 586 40.39 28.32 11.74
N SER A 587 40.03 28.05 13.00
CA SER A 587 40.71 28.60 14.17
C SER A 587 41.66 27.63 14.87
N GLY A 588 41.81 26.37 14.37
CA GLY A 588 42.68 25.35 14.95
C GLY A 588 42.18 23.94 14.80
N THR A 589 42.25 23.12 15.86
CA THR A 589 41.74 21.73 15.83
C THR A 589 40.20 21.72 15.85
N PRO A 590 39.53 21.12 14.85
CA PRO A 590 38.09 21.11 14.79
C PRO A 590 37.47 20.29 15.93
N ASN A 591 36.32 20.73 16.45
CA ASN A 591 35.57 19.98 17.44
C ASN A 591 34.93 18.76 16.79
N ILE A 592 35.49 17.57 17.08
CA ILE A 592 35.08 16.29 16.50
C ILE A 592 33.60 15.99 16.73
N LEU A 593 33.04 16.38 17.89
CA LEU A 593 31.62 16.14 18.19
C LEU A 593 30.72 16.93 17.23
N VAL A 594 31.07 18.20 16.93
CA VAL A 594 30.30 19.04 15.99
C VAL A 594 30.42 18.50 14.58
N VAL A 595 31.61 18.01 14.19
CA VAL A 595 31.82 17.39 12.86
C VAL A 595 30.94 16.14 12.72
N ILE A 596 30.90 15.24 13.73
CA ILE A 596 30.09 14.01 13.68
C ILE A 596 28.60 14.34 13.62
N LEU A 597 28.10 15.22 14.50
CA LEU A 597 26.69 15.59 14.52
C LEU A 597 26.27 16.33 13.24
N GLY A 598 27.11 17.24 12.74
CA GLY A 598 26.88 17.96 11.49
C GLY A 598 26.83 17.02 10.30
N ASN A 599 27.80 16.10 10.17
CA ASN A 599 27.80 15.10 9.10
C ASN A 599 26.58 14.17 9.18
N LEU A 600 26.17 13.74 10.38
CA LEU A 600 24.99 12.91 10.57
C LEU A 600 23.71 13.65 10.12
N PHE A 601 23.60 14.94 10.50
CA PHE A 601 22.46 15.77 10.13
C PHE A 601 22.42 16.00 8.61
N VAL A 602 23.54 16.41 8.00
CA VAL A 602 23.65 16.64 6.55
C VAL A 602 23.37 15.34 5.78
N CYS A 603 24.00 14.24 6.16
CA CYS A 603 23.78 12.93 5.52
C CYS A 603 22.32 12.49 5.58
N GLY A 604 21.64 12.68 6.72
CA GLY A 604 20.23 12.29 6.88
C GLY A 604 19.27 13.20 6.11
N MET A 605 19.38 14.51 6.30
CA MET A 605 18.43 15.48 5.74
C MET A 605 18.68 15.69 4.24
N GLU A 606 19.93 15.99 3.87
CA GLU A 606 20.26 16.27 2.47
C GLU A 606 20.21 15.01 1.61
N GLY A 607 20.67 13.85 2.13
CA GLY A 607 20.56 12.59 1.42
C GLY A 607 19.11 12.22 1.07
N LEU A 608 18.15 12.53 1.95
CA LEU A 608 16.72 12.36 1.67
C LEU A 608 16.24 13.31 0.56
N ILE A 609 16.59 14.61 0.68
CA ILE A 609 16.18 15.64 -0.29
C ILE A 609 16.77 15.33 -1.67
N VAL A 610 18.07 15.03 -1.75
CA VAL A 610 18.74 14.64 -3.00
C VAL A 610 18.09 13.40 -3.60
N GLY A 611 17.79 12.38 -2.79
CA GLY A 611 17.10 11.17 -3.25
C GLY A 611 15.75 11.47 -3.92
N ILE A 612 14.95 12.38 -3.35
CA ILE A 612 13.67 12.83 -3.93
C ILE A 612 13.90 13.64 -5.21
N GLN A 613 14.89 14.53 -5.24
CA GLN A 613 15.17 15.38 -6.40
C GLN A 613 15.68 14.57 -7.60
N VAL A 614 16.46 13.51 -7.35
CA VAL A 614 16.88 12.58 -8.42
C VAL A 614 15.68 11.81 -8.97
N LEU A 615 14.79 11.29 -8.11
CA LEU A 615 13.54 10.64 -8.57
C LEU A 615 12.69 11.57 -9.42
N ARG A 616 12.63 12.86 -9.05
CA ARG A 616 11.92 13.85 -9.82
C ARG A 616 12.50 14.01 -11.23
N LEU A 617 13.83 14.07 -11.35
CA LEU A 617 14.50 14.11 -12.65
C LEU A 617 14.23 12.87 -13.48
N GLU A 618 14.26 11.67 -12.86
CA GLU A 618 13.94 10.42 -13.53
C GLU A 618 12.51 10.38 -14.08
N TYR A 619 11.55 10.77 -13.27
CA TYR A 619 10.13 10.61 -13.63
C TYR A 619 9.63 11.69 -14.57
N TYR A 620 10.01 12.96 -14.36
CA TYR A 620 9.44 14.07 -15.13
C TYR A 620 10.27 14.45 -16.36
N GLU A 621 11.60 14.41 -16.29
CA GLU A 621 12.45 14.81 -17.39
C GLU A 621 12.85 13.63 -18.30
N MET A 622 12.96 12.40 -17.76
CA MET A 622 13.37 11.23 -18.53
C MET A 622 12.21 10.30 -18.88
N PHE A 623 11.44 9.77 -17.91
CA PHE A 623 10.38 8.82 -18.19
C PHE A 623 9.26 9.39 -19.04
N SER A 624 8.85 10.64 -18.80
CA SER A 624 7.80 11.31 -19.58
C SER A 624 8.03 11.26 -21.10
N ARG A 625 9.29 11.06 -21.55
CA ARG A 625 9.65 11.03 -22.95
C ARG A 625 9.50 9.68 -23.63
N PHE A 626 9.78 8.58 -22.95
CA PHE A 626 9.82 7.25 -23.59
C PHE A 626 8.97 6.18 -22.92
N TYR A 627 8.37 6.50 -21.76
CA TYR A 627 7.76 5.54 -20.88
C TYR A 627 6.31 5.88 -20.54
N ARG A 628 5.37 5.02 -20.90
CA ARG A 628 3.94 5.26 -20.65
C ARG A 628 3.46 4.75 -19.29
N GLY A 629 4.09 3.72 -18.73
CA GLY A 629 3.79 3.19 -17.40
C GLY A 629 2.40 2.54 -17.26
N SER A 630 1.76 2.13 -18.37
CA SER A 630 0.41 1.57 -18.39
C SER A 630 0.38 0.03 -18.49
N GLY A 631 1.51 -0.62 -18.23
CA GLY A 631 1.64 -2.07 -18.29
C GLY A 631 0.89 -2.77 -17.16
N ARG A 632 0.27 -3.90 -17.49
CA ARG A 632 -0.48 -4.72 -16.54
C ARG A 632 0.48 -5.69 -15.82
N GLU A 633 0.48 -5.67 -14.47
CA GLU A 633 1.33 -6.57 -13.70
C GLU A 633 0.89 -8.03 -13.83
N PHE A 634 1.88 -8.92 -13.93
CA PHE A 634 1.65 -10.36 -13.86
C PHE A 634 1.32 -10.78 -12.43
N HIS A 635 0.06 -11.09 -12.17
CA HIS A 635 -0.43 -11.62 -10.90
C HIS A 635 -0.58 -13.14 -10.99
N PRO A 636 0.45 -13.91 -10.61
CA PRO A 636 0.36 -15.35 -10.70
C PRO A 636 -0.72 -15.89 -9.78
N TYR A 637 -1.58 -16.74 -10.31
CA TYR A 637 -2.48 -17.56 -9.53
C TYR A 637 -1.65 -18.66 -8.86
N THR A 638 -1.08 -18.34 -7.69
CA THR A 638 -0.24 -19.30 -6.96
C THR A 638 -1.09 -20.14 -6.02
N LYS A 639 -1.12 -21.46 -6.24
CA LYS A 639 -1.18 -22.38 -5.10
C LYS A 639 0.07 -22.08 -4.27
N THR A 640 -0.13 -21.74 -3.00
CA THR A 640 0.96 -21.53 -2.05
C THR A 640 1.70 -22.85 -1.80
N ALA A 641 2.46 -23.32 -2.76
CA ALA A 641 3.43 -24.39 -2.54
C ALA A 641 4.58 -23.81 -1.68
N PRO A 642 5.01 -24.46 -0.61
CA PRO A 642 6.12 -24.01 0.19
C PRO A 642 7.37 -23.99 -0.70
N LYS A 643 7.98 -22.82 -0.90
CA LYS A 643 9.36 -22.77 -1.36
C LYS A 643 10.17 -23.62 -0.38
N LYS A 644 10.59 -24.82 -0.80
CA LYS A 644 11.59 -25.60 -0.09
C LYS A 644 12.76 -24.64 0.20
N LYS A 645 12.92 -24.19 1.43
CA LYS A 645 14.19 -23.63 1.89
C LYS A 645 15.22 -24.72 1.58
N LYS A 646 16.11 -24.46 0.65
CA LYS A 646 17.34 -25.26 0.53
C LYS A 646 17.98 -25.20 1.92
N LYS A 647 17.92 -26.29 2.66
CA LYS A 647 18.78 -26.52 3.81
C LYS A 647 20.19 -26.33 3.28
N GLY A 648 20.86 -25.28 3.74
CA GLY A 648 22.29 -25.14 3.53
C GLY A 648 22.95 -26.40 4.05
N ALA A 649 23.64 -27.09 3.17
CA ALA A 649 24.54 -28.13 3.57
C ALA A 649 25.56 -27.51 4.55
N ALA A 650 25.50 -27.96 5.79
CA ALA A 650 26.59 -27.81 6.73
C ALA A 650 27.76 -28.60 6.14
N ARG A 651 28.82 -27.89 5.81
CA ARG A 651 30.22 -28.30 5.96
C ARG A 651 31.08 -27.07 6.03
#